data_4783cb6d52614b78c8816d654c104a57
#
_entry.id   4783cb6d52614b78c8816d654c104a57
#
_cell.length_a   1.000
_cell.length_b   1.000
_cell.length_c   1.000
_cell.angle_alpha   90.00
_cell.angle_beta   90.00
_cell.angle_gamma   90.00
#
_symmetry.space_group_name_H-M   'P 1'
#
loop_
_entity.id
_entity.type
_entity.pdbx_description
1 polymer ?
#
loop_
_entity_poly.entity_id
_entity_poly.type
_entity_poly.pdbx_seq_one_letter_code
_entity_poly.pdbx_strand_id
1 'polypeptide(L)'
;MNTKKFLKKMTIEDKAKILCGTGPFSIGGFESAAGPVPELAMQDGGTGLNHQHFFQRLMKEPPKDINPVEGMHVFFNYYEPDKLTESEKEIRAGFNKKITEFRGGIDAAPGCYPPGIFLASTWDPKTVCETGKALGMEASVYRIGVLLGTPNCNILREPVNGRFFEGYSEDPFLAKTLAPEMCKGVESMGVSSNVKHFACNNLEINRTNIDELVSMRALREIYFPAFEACCKVASTLMSAYPKINGVHCHENPWLLKKVLRDEWGYKGVAMTDWDSCNGSTGDAEAAGQDIFMPGPWDSSDIVKAVEDGRLPVKDLDTAALRVLELIDRFSSVKAPEGLTTSKYKKAGDKAAYNAAKEGIVMLKNNGSMPLKKTSKVVFFGPDRFQDSGWGSAEVKTDRTTCLSEELGKILGSKKVLRDDIEAFRKGATAIVIETVDSGESADRPDLKMSRKTVATIKKLAKDKGKGKICLILNVPGPVELEGLEKKVDSVFAVFYPGMMGGKAMADIMTGAVNPSGALPCTFPVRYEDTPAYLCYPDNLTCNYGEGIYVGYRGYMKRGIKPLFPFGYGLSYSEFAVNSILGTRKGNKFSVTFNIGNKSKTDGKTVVQLYASKRKARTTRAPVELIGFAKPLIRAGEEAEVKISFDKDELSYFDEEIGKFLIEGGTYDLFLGLNGCEDLIPAGSIYIADGSPELKCGPSWKVNQIVKEKALTDALKKDCETIGMPFEGLMEMARWFPHQTFAEASKEPEKFKEFLRACKEFKEE
;
A
#
# COMPACT_ATOMS: atom_id res chain seq x y z
N MET A 1 -5.17 -2.57 33.45
CA MET A 1 -4.23 -1.89 34.39
C MET A 1 -4.56 -0.39 34.47
N ASN A 2 -4.36 0.30 35.61
CA ASN A 2 -4.43 1.77 35.59
C ASN A 2 -3.07 2.30 35.16
N THR A 3 -2.87 2.44 33.88
CA THR A 3 -1.56 2.78 33.26
C THR A 3 -0.95 4.08 33.78
N LYS A 4 -1.74 5.13 33.98
CA LYS A 4 -1.26 6.42 34.55
C LYS A 4 -0.78 6.28 35.99
N LYS A 5 -1.48 5.48 36.84
CA LYS A 5 -1.05 5.24 38.24
C LYS A 5 0.18 4.32 38.27
N PHE A 6 0.27 3.39 37.35
CA PHE A 6 1.40 2.47 37.20
C PHE A 6 2.65 3.26 36.78
N LEU A 7 2.57 4.08 35.72
CA LEU A 7 3.66 4.93 35.23
C LEU A 7 4.28 5.82 36.32
N LYS A 8 3.45 6.41 37.18
CA LYS A 8 3.94 7.28 38.27
C LYS A 8 4.84 6.56 39.29
N LYS A 9 4.80 5.24 39.35
CA LYS A 9 5.62 4.41 40.24
C LYS A 9 6.87 3.84 39.54
N MET A 10 6.96 3.93 38.22
CA MET A 10 8.12 3.48 37.45
C MET A 10 9.28 4.46 37.63
N THR A 11 10.49 3.91 37.71
CA THR A 11 11.73 4.72 37.65
C THR A 11 11.99 5.21 36.22
N ILE A 12 13.00 6.07 36.02
CA ILE A 12 13.44 6.50 34.69
C ILE A 12 13.94 5.28 33.90
N GLU A 13 14.67 4.38 34.53
CA GLU A 13 15.20 3.15 33.94
C GLU A 13 14.06 2.22 33.49
N ASP A 14 13.01 2.04 34.32
CA ASP A 14 11.84 1.27 33.96
C ASP A 14 11.12 1.84 32.73
N LYS A 15 10.99 3.18 32.67
CA LYS A 15 10.36 3.89 31.54
C LYS A 15 11.21 3.81 30.29
N ALA A 16 12.52 3.92 30.40
CA ALA A 16 13.45 3.72 29.29
C ALA A 16 13.39 2.28 28.77
N LYS A 17 13.39 1.29 29.69
CA LYS A 17 13.35 -0.14 29.36
C LYS A 17 12.09 -0.55 28.62
N ILE A 18 10.92 0.01 28.92
CA ILE A 18 9.67 -0.34 28.25
C ILE A 18 9.64 0.12 26.79
N LEU A 19 10.46 1.13 26.43
CA LEU A 19 10.61 1.60 25.05
C LEU A 19 11.56 0.72 24.23
N CYS A 20 12.22 -0.23 24.84
CA CYS A 20 13.19 -1.12 24.19
C CYS A 20 12.61 -2.51 23.97
N GLY A 21 12.91 -3.09 22.82
CA GLY A 21 12.65 -4.51 22.58
C GLY A 21 13.30 -5.39 23.64
N THR A 22 12.59 -6.37 24.16
CA THR A 22 13.08 -7.36 25.12
C THR A 22 13.42 -8.70 24.47
N GLY A 23 12.99 -8.87 23.24
CA GLY A 23 13.31 -10.00 22.37
C GLY A 23 13.20 -9.60 20.90
N PRO A 24 13.49 -10.50 19.95
CA PRO A 24 13.44 -10.19 18.52
C PRO A 24 12.07 -9.70 18.06
N PHE A 25 10.99 -10.13 18.72
CA PHE A 25 9.61 -9.79 18.40
C PHE A 25 8.76 -9.59 19.66
N SER A 26 9.33 -8.96 20.70
CA SER A 26 8.59 -8.68 21.94
C SER A 26 9.11 -7.44 22.66
N ILE A 27 8.19 -6.80 23.40
CA ILE A 27 8.47 -5.75 24.39
C ILE A 27 7.83 -6.11 25.73
N GLY A 28 8.23 -5.43 26.83
CA GLY A 28 7.73 -5.76 28.17
C GLY A 28 8.32 -7.07 28.69
N GLY A 29 7.57 -7.81 29.51
CA GLY A 29 8.02 -9.08 30.08
C GLY A 29 9.08 -8.94 31.17
N PHE A 30 9.02 -7.89 32.01
CA PHE A 30 9.97 -7.65 33.09
C PHE A 30 9.31 -7.11 34.36
N GLU A 31 9.99 -7.25 35.49
CA GLU A 31 9.60 -6.63 36.76
C GLU A 31 10.08 -5.19 36.82
N SER A 32 9.17 -4.26 37.11
CA SER A 32 9.45 -2.84 37.34
C SER A 32 9.21 -2.44 38.79
N ALA A 33 9.65 -1.26 39.21
CA ALA A 33 9.34 -0.72 40.52
C ALA A 33 7.82 -0.56 40.78
N ALA A 34 7.01 -0.49 39.72
CA ALA A 34 5.56 -0.43 39.79
C ALA A 34 4.87 -1.81 39.84
N GLY A 35 5.62 -2.89 39.59
CA GLY A 35 5.16 -4.28 39.48
C GLY A 35 5.42 -4.87 38.08
N PRO A 36 4.87 -6.07 37.77
CA PRO A 36 5.14 -6.76 36.51
C PRO A 36 4.57 -6.02 35.30
N VAL A 37 5.40 -5.87 34.26
CA VAL A 37 5.00 -5.40 32.94
C VAL A 37 4.78 -6.62 32.05
N PRO A 38 3.57 -6.88 31.55
CA PRO A 38 3.30 -8.03 30.68
C PRO A 38 4.12 -8.00 29.38
N GLU A 39 4.49 -9.18 28.88
CA GLU A 39 5.09 -9.31 27.55
C GLU A 39 4.04 -9.06 26.46
N LEU A 40 4.36 -8.22 25.47
CA LEU A 40 3.57 -8.01 24.26
C LEU A 40 4.32 -8.62 23.07
N ALA A 41 3.77 -9.65 22.49
CA ALA A 41 4.33 -10.33 21.34
C ALA A 41 3.90 -9.67 20.02
N MET A 42 4.85 -9.59 19.09
CA MET A 42 4.69 -9.07 17.74
C MET A 42 5.02 -10.16 16.72
N GLN A 43 4.55 -10.02 15.48
CA GLN A 43 4.83 -10.97 14.42
C GLN A 43 4.64 -10.32 13.06
N ASP A 44 5.53 -10.58 12.09
CA ASP A 44 5.28 -10.23 10.70
C ASP A 44 4.09 -10.97 10.14
N GLY A 45 3.27 -10.24 9.36
CA GLY A 45 2.01 -10.76 8.92
C GLY A 45 1.35 -10.03 7.74
N GLY A 46 2.13 -9.40 6.86
CA GLY A 46 1.59 -8.65 5.71
C GLY A 46 0.70 -9.49 4.78
N THR A 47 1.03 -10.75 4.58
CA THR A 47 0.29 -11.71 3.73
C THR A 47 -0.16 -12.96 4.52
N GLY A 48 0.06 -12.97 5.83
CA GLY A 48 -0.17 -14.11 6.73
C GLY A 48 0.93 -14.16 7.77
N LEU A 49 0.81 -15.03 8.76
CA LEU A 49 1.81 -15.11 9.82
C LEU A 49 3.12 -15.73 9.31
N ASN A 50 4.23 -14.99 9.45
CA ASN A 50 5.55 -15.51 9.13
C ASN A 50 5.94 -16.58 10.14
N HIS A 51 6.03 -17.83 9.69
CA HIS A 51 6.25 -18.99 10.53
C HIS A 51 7.62 -18.98 11.24
N GLN A 52 8.66 -18.48 10.58
CA GLN A 52 10.00 -18.50 11.12
C GLN A 52 10.10 -17.71 12.44
N HIS A 53 9.50 -16.52 12.49
CA HIS A 53 9.50 -15.68 13.68
C HIS A 53 8.71 -16.31 14.84
N PHE A 54 7.60 -16.99 14.53
CA PHE A 54 6.83 -17.71 15.54
C PHE A 54 7.63 -18.87 16.15
N PHE A 55 8.37 -19.61 15.33
CA PHE A 55 9.26 -20.67 15.80
C PHE A 55 10.34 -20.15 16.74
N GLN A 56 11.00 -19.05 16.39
CA GLN A 56 12.02 -18.42 17.25
C GLN A 56 11.45 -18.06 18.62
N ARG A 57 10.20 -17.62 18.69
CA ARG A 57 9.53 -17.29 19.94
C ARG A 57 9.21 -18.51 20.79
N LEU A 58 8.71 -19.60 20.20
CA LEU A 58 8.38 -20.84 20.92
C LEU A 58 9.58 -21.65 21.34
N MET A 59 10.68 -21.55 20.61
CA MET A 59 11.87 -22.38 20.78
C MET A 59 12.97 -21.64 21.53
N LYS A 60 12.61 -20.72 22.46
CA LYS A 60 13.57 -20.08 23.39
C LYS A 60 14.45 -21.12 24.10
N GLU A 61 13.93 -22.34 24.31
CA GLU A 61 14.68 -23.49 24.75
C GLU A 61 14.42 -24.68 23.81
N PRO A 62 15.34 -24.96 22.85
CA PRO A 62 15.19 -26.15 22.01
C PRO A 62 15.18 -27.40 22.89
N PRO A 63 14.41 -28.44 22.57
CA PRO A 63 14.46 -29.70 23.30
C PRO A 63 15.88 -30.22 23.36
N LYS A 64 16.36 -30.56 24.55
CA LYS A 64 17.78 -30.93 24.81
C LYS A 64 18.26 -32.15 24.00
N ASP A 65 17.34 -32.94 23.46
CA ASP A 65 17.58 -34.20 22.77
C ASP A 65 17.51 -34.10 21.23
N ILE A 66 17.36 -32.90 20.66
CA ILE A 66 17.32 -32.72 19.22
C ILE A 66 18.67 -32.24 18.70
N ASN A 67 19.19 -32.94 17.69
CA ASN A 67 20.36 -32.47 16.95
C ASN A 67 20.08 -31.09 16.35
N PRO A 68 20.89 -30.06 16.63
CA PRO A 68 20.63 -28.70 16.14
C PRO A 68 20.51 -28.61 14.61
N VAL A 69 21.26 -29.42 13.85
CA VAL A 69 21.21 -29.41 12.36
C VAL A 69 19.89 -29.99 11.87
N GLU A 70 19.43 -31.12 12.45
CA GLU A 70 18.11 -31.70 12.10
C GLU A 70 16.97 -30.76 12.49
N GLY A 71 17.07 -30.15 13.69
CA GLY A 71 16.09 -29.14 14.13
C GLY A 71 15.99 -27.97 13.19
N MET A 72 17.12 -27.44 12.70
CA MET A 72 17.14 -26.36 11.70
C MET A 72 16.59 -26.81 10.34
N HIS A 73 16.91 -28.04 9.88
CA HIS A 73 16.38 -28.57 8.64
C HIS A 73 14.85 -28.74 8.71
N VAL A 74 14.33 -29.23 9.83
CA VAL A 74 12.88 -29.32 10.09
C VAL A 74 12.25 -27.93 10.12
N PHE A 75 12.90 -26.96 10.73
CA PHE A 75 12.43 -25.59 10.80
C PHE A 75 12.20 -24.97 9.40
N PHE A 76 13.19 -25.09 8.50
CA PHE A 76 13.08 -24.55 7.15
C PHE A 76 12.11 -25.30 6.25
N ASN A 77 11.90 -26.60 6.48
CA ASN A 77 11.05 -27.46 5.64
C ASN A 77 9.77 -27.93 6.38
N TYR A 78 9.33 -27.21 7.41
CA TYR A 78 8.23 -27.62 8.28
C TYR A 78 6.92 -27.92 7.53
N TYR A 79 6.60 -27.17 6.48
CA TYR A 79 5.44 -27.36 5.63
C TYR A 79 5.72 -28.16 4.35
N GLU A 80 6.91 -28.72 4.21
CA GLU A 80 7.36 -29.54 3.08
C GLU A 80 7.84 -30.92 3.58
N PRO A 81 6.95 -31.74 4.17
CA PRO A 81 7.33 -32.98 4.83
C PRO A 81 8.02 -34.00 3.91
N ASP A 82 7.81 -33.89 2.59
CA ASP A 82 8.47 -34.76 1.60
C ASP A 82 9.98 -34.48 1.48
N LYS A 83 10.46 -33.33 1.97
CA LYS A 83 11.90 -32.98 2.05
C LYS A 83 12.57 -33.49 3.33
N LEU A 84 11.80 -34.03 4.29
CA LEU A 84 12.27 -34.48 5.58
C LEU A 84 12.55 -35.98 5.60
N THR A 85 13.62 -36.37 6.31
CA THR A 85 13.90 -37.79 6.67
C THR A 85 12.86 -38.29 7.66
N GLU A 86 12.81 -39.61 7.92
CA GLU A 86 11.87 -40.16 8.90
C GLU A 86 12.13 -39.66 10.32
N SER A 87 13.41 -39.51 10.75
CA SER A 87 13.75 -38.93 12.04
C SER A 87 13.31 -37.45 12.15
N GLU A 88 13.48 -36.70 11.08
CA GLU A 88 13.04 -35.28 11.03
C GLU A 88 11.52 -35.16 11.03
N LYS A 89 10.79 -36.10 10.45
CA LYS A 89 9.32 -36.14 10.55
C LYS A 89 8.84 -36.37 11.98
N GLU A 90 9.57 -37.18 12.77
CA GLU A 90 9.28 -37.36 14.21
C GLU A 90 9.51 -36.07 14.99
N ILE A 91 10.62 -35.37 14.70
CA ILE A 91 10.94 -34.07 15.30
C ILE A 91 9.82 -33.06 14.94
N ARG A 92 9.42 -33.02 13.67
CA ARG A 92 8.32 -32.16 13.18
C ARG A 92 7.02 -32.46 13.92
N ALA A 93 6.70 -33.74 14.12
CA ALA A 93 5.48 -34.14 14.86
C ALA A 93 5.51 -33.65 16.31
N GLY A 94 6.67 -33.73 16.98
CA GLY A 94 6.88 -33.16 18.32
C GLY A 94 6.67 -31.63 18.36
N PHE A 95 7.19 -30.91 17.38
CA PHE A 95 6.97 -29.47 17.23
C PHE A 95 5.50 -29.16 16.98
N ASN A 96 4.84 -29.90 16.08
CA ASN A 96 3.44 -29.69 15.78
C ASN A 96 2.55 -29.88 17.01
N LYS A 97 2.86 -30.86 17.86
CA LYS A 97 2.14 -31.07 19.12
C LYS A 97 2.23 -29.84 20.03
N LYS A 98 3.44 -29.32 20.28
CA LYS A 98 3.66 -28.11 21.10
C LYS A 98 2.95 -26.88 20.50
N ILE A 99 3.04 -26.68 19.19
CA ILE A 99 2.39 -25.58 18.50
C ILE A 99 0.86 -25.66 18.63
N THR A 100 0.31 -26.88 18.46
CA THR A 100 -1.13 -27.12 18.57
C THR A 100 -1.64 -26.88 20.00
N GLU A 101 -0.91 -27.34 21.00
CA GLU A 101 -1.20 -27.08 22.42
C GLU A 101 -1.16 -25.57 22.71
N PHE A 102 -0.12 -24.86 22.26
CA PHE A 102 -0.01 -23.41 22.41
C PHE A 102 -1.20 -22.67 21.78
N ARG A 103 -1.70 -23.13 20.63
CA ARG A 103 -2.85 -22.56 19.91
C ARG A 103 -4.20 -23.04 20.45
N GLY A 104 -4.24 -23.65 21.65
CA GLY A 104 -5.49 -24.12 22.27
C GLY A 104 -6.18 -25.27 21.50
N GLY A 105 -5.41 -26.14 20.87
CA GLY A 105 -5.88 -27.31 20.12
C GLY A 105 -6.18 -27.04 18.64
N ILE A 106 -5.86 -25.87 18.10
CA ILE A 106 -6.02 -25.59 16.66
C ILE A 106 -4.87 -26.25 15.89
N ASP A 107 -5.18 -27.33 15.19
CA ASP A 107 -4.22 -28.06 14.32
C ASP A 107 -4.42 -27.65 12.86
N ALA A 108 -3.82 -26.52 12.49
CA ALA A 108 -3.82 -26.02 11.12
C ALA A 108 -2.64 -25.06 10.89
N ALA A 109 -2.07 -25.08 9.71
CA ALA A 109 -1.12 -24.08 9.27
C ALA A 109 -1.76 -22.66 9.20
N PRO A 110 -0.95 -21.59 9.29
CA PRO A 110 -1.45 -20.24 8.99
C PRO A 110 -1.93 -20.14 7.55
N GLY A 111 -2.86 -19.23 7.30
CA GLY A 111 -3.29 -18.90 5.93
C GLY A 111 -2.28 -18.02 5.23
N CYS A 112 -2.14 -18.19 3.92
CA CYS A 112 -1.48 -17.23 3.05
C CYS A 112 -2.54 -16.44 2.28
N TYR A 113 -2.57 -15.12 2.49
CA TYR A 113 -3.54 -14.21 1.89
C TYR A 113 -2.86 -13.35 0.83
N PRO A 114 -3.62 -12.82 -0.14
CA PRO A 114 -3.03 -11.92 -1.14
C PRO A 114 -2.45 -10.66 -0.50
N PRO A 115 -1.31 -10.13 -1.02
CA PRO A 115 -0.69 -8.90 -0.56
C PRO A 115 -1.44 -7.64 -1.00
N GLY A 116 -0.91 -6.47 -0.58
CA GLY A 116 -1.53 -5.16 -0.80
C GLY A 116 -1.92 -4.86 -2.23
N ILE A 117 -1.01 -5.06 -3.20
CA ILE A 117 -1.30 -4.84 -4.64
C ILE A 117 -2.46 -5.71 -5.14
N PHE A 118 -2.51 -6.96 -4.70
CA PHE A 118 -3.60 -7.86 -5.07
C PHE A 118 -4.91 -7.45 -4.41
N LEU A 119 -4.88 -7.11 -3.12
CA LEU A 119 -6.06 -6.63 -2.40
C LEU A 119 -6.59 -5.33 -3.02
N ALA A 120 -5.70 -4.45 -3.47
CA ALA A 120 -6.10 -3.24 -4.16
C ALA A 120 -6.71 -3.51 -5.55
N SER A 121 -6.30 -4.57 -6.25
CA SER A 121 -6.93 -4.96 -7.52
C SER A 121 -8.37 -5.44 -7.36
N THR A 122 -8.83 -5.72 -6.14
CA THR A 122 -10.24 -5.99 -5.86
C THR A 122 -11.12 -4.75 -5.97
N TRP A 123 -10.59 -3.55 -5.74
CA TRP A 123 -11.34 -2.29 -5.63
C TRP A 123 -12.56 -2.43 -4.69
N ASP A 124 -12.45 -3.25 -3.65
CA ASP A 124 -13.53 -3.56 -2.73
C ASP A 124 -13.07 -3.44 -1.26
N PRO A 125 -13.40 -2.33 -0.59
CA PRO A 125 -13.07 -2.10 0.82
C PRO A 125 -13.53 -3.23 1.74
N LYS A 126 -14.68 -3.83 1.44
CA LYS A 126 -15.24 -4.93 2.24
C LYS A 126 -14.35 -6.18 2.17
N THR A 127 -13.88 -6.53 0.98
CA THR A 127 -12.99 -7.69 0.79
C THR A 127 -11.67 -7.49 1.55
N VAL A 128 -11.11 -6.28 1.55
CA VAL A 128 -9.89 -5.95 2.31
C VAL A 128 -10.15 -6.09 3.82
N CYS A 129 -11.25 -5.55 4.32
CA CYS A 129 -11.62 -5.65 5.74
C CYS A 129 -11.84 -7.11 6.20
N GLU A 130 -12.51 -7.92 5.40
CA GLU A 130 -12.74 -9.35 5.73
C GLU A 130 -11.41 -10.15 5.70
N THR A 131 -10.46 -9.79 4.84
CA THR A 131 -9.10 -10.36 4.86
C THR A 131 -8.38 -9.96 6.14
N GLY A 132 -8.45 -8.68 6.54
CA GLY A 132 -7.89 -8.21 7.81
C GLY A 132 -8.48 -8.92 9.03
N LYS A 133 -9.78 -9.20 9.04
CA LYS A 133 -10.42 -9.99 10.11
C LYS A 133 -9.87 -11.42 10.18
N ALA A 134 -9.65 -12.07 9.04
CA ALA A 134 -9.08 -13.41 9.02
C ALA A 134 -7.64 -13.42 9.55
N LEU A 135 -6.83 -12.45 9.15
CA LEU A 135 -5.46 -12.25 9.66
C LEU A 135 -5.45 -11.98 11.16
N GLY A 136 -6.30 -11.07 11.66
CA GLY A 136 -6.42 -10.76 13.07
C GLY A 136 -6.90 -11.96 13.90
N MET A 137 -7.83 -12.76 13.37
CA MET A 137 -8.26 -14.01 14.00
C MET A 137 -7.08 -15.00 14.11
N GLU A 138 -6.32 -15.19 13.05
CA GLU A 138 -5.14 -16.06 13.07
C GLU A 138 -4.10 -15.56 14.07
N ALA A 139 -3.78 -14.25 14.06
CA ALA A 139 -2.86 -13.63 15.01
C ALA A 139 -3.31 -13.87 16.47
N SER A 140 -4.63 -13.77 16.75
CA SER A 140 -5.17 -14.02 18.09
C SER A 140 -4.99 -15.47 18.56
N VAL A 141 -5.09 -16.45 17.65
CA VAL A 141 -4.78 -17.87 17.92
C VAL A 141 -3.32 -18.08 18.29
N TYR A 142 -2.42 -17.33 17.66
CA TYR A 142 -0.97 -17.35 17.94
C TYR A 142 -0.58 -16.42 19.08
N ARG A 143 -1.56 -15.80 19.79
CA ARG A 143 -1.33 -14.84 20.89
C ARG A 143 -0.40 -13.70 20.50
N ILE A 144 -0.58 -13.21 19.28
CA ILE A 144 0.15 -12.06 18.73
C ILE A 144 -0.67 -10.81 19.02
N GLY A 145 -0.12 -9.89 19.77
CA GLY A 145 -0.77 -8.62 20.12
C GLY A 145 -0.59 -7.55 19.05
N VAL A 146 0.53 -7.56 18.31
CA VAL A 146 0.80 -6.63 17.21
C VAL A 146 1.14 -7.40 15.94
N LEU A 147 0.37 -7.21 14.88
CA LEU A 147 0.59 -7.81 13.58
C LEU A 147 1.33 -6.80 12.68
N LEU A 148 2.62 -7.05 12.45
CA LEU A 148 3.51 -6.16 11.72
C LEU A 148 3.25 -6.21 10.21
N GLY A 149 3.28 -5.05 9.55
CA GLY A 149 3.15 -4.97 8.09
C GLY A 149 1.74 -5.05 7.55
N THR A 150 0.76 -4.81 8.37
CA THR A 150 -0.64 -4.78 7.99
C THR A 150 -1.27 -3.41 8.29
N PRO A 151 -1.26 -2.49 7.29
CA PRO A 151 -0.79 -2.58 5.90
C PRO A 151 0.60 -1.96 5.64
N ASN A 152 1.21 -2.28 4.48
CA ASN A 152 2.26 -1.45 3.88
C ASN A 152 1.61 -0.32 3.06
N CYS A 153 1.82 0.93 3.49
CA CYS A 153 1.20 2.13 2.90
C CYS A 153 2.10 2.87 1.90
N ASN A 154 3.30 2.34 1.61
CA ASN A 154 4.16 2.96 0.59
C ASN A 154 3.50 2.87 -0.78
N ILE A 155 3.50 3.99 -1.50
CA ILE A 155 2.96 4.11 -2.86
C ILE A 155 3.78 3.25 -3.83
N LEU A 156 3.12 2.64 -4.81
CA LEU A 156 3.74 1.84 -5.87
C LEU A 156 4.43 2.78 -6.88
N ARG A 157 5.61 3.30 -6.49
CA ARG A 157 6.38 4.29 -7.25
C ARG A 157 7.27 3.65 -8.30
N GLU A 158 8.22 2.83 -7.85
CA GLU A 158 9.27 2.23 -8.68
C GLU A 158 8.97 0.75 -8.93
N PRO A 159 8.60 0.37 -10.15
CA PRO A 159 8.14 -1.00 -10.44
C PRO A 159 9.17 -2.10 -10.17
N VAL A 160 10.46 -1.79 -10.16
CA VAL A 160 11.52 -2.77 -9.83
C VAL A 160 11.70 -2.99 -8.33
N ASN A 161 11.06 -2.19 -7.46
CA ASN A 161 11.12 -2.37 -6.02
C ASN A 161 10.82 -3.82 -5.63
N GLY A 162 11.71 -4.44 -4.84
CA GLY A 162 11.55 -5.83 -4.38
C GLY A 162 10.30 -6.06 -3.56
N ARG A 163 9.84 -5.06 -2.80
CA ARG A 163 8.62 -5.09 -1.97
C ARG A 163 7.43 -4.40 -2.63
N PHE A 164 7.47 -4.17 -3.94
CA PHE A 164 6.38 -3.54 -4.68
C PHE A 164 5.02 -4.21 -4.45
N PHE A 165 5.00 -5.54 -4.32
CA PHE A 165 3.78 -6.32 -4.10
C PHE A 165 3.08 -6.02 -2.77
N GLU A 166 3.80 -5.52 -1.75
CA GLU A 166 3.22 -5.26 -0.43
C GLU A 166 2.36 -3.98 -0.41
N GLY A 167 2.71 -2.96 -1.20
CA GLY A 167 1.97 -1.71 -1.31
C GLY A 167 0.63 -1.88 -2.01
N TYR A 168 -0.28 -0.93 -1.83
CA TYR A 168 -1.64 -1.03 -2.38
C TYR A 168 -1.73 -0.50 -3.80
N SER A 169 -1.32 0.73 -4.07
CA SER A 169 -1.54 1.37 -5.36
C SER A 169 -0.50 2.43 -5.69
N GLU A 170 -0.38 2.77 -6.98
CA GLU A 170 0.30 3.98 -7.43
C GLU A 170 -0.56 5.24 -7.22
N ASP A 171 -1.86 5.07 -6.94
CA ASP A 171 -2.78 6.16 -6.70
C ASP A 171 -3.06 6.36 -5.20
N PRO A 172 -2.83 7.58 -4.65
CA PRO A 172 -3.02 7.85 -3.22
C PRO A 172 -4.48 7.77 -2.78
N PHE A 173 -5.47 8.06 -3.66
CA PHE A 173 -6.88 7.93 -3.32
C PHE A 173 -7.29 6.47 -3.14
N LEU A 174 -6.87 5.59 -4.04
CA LEU A 174 -7.14 4.15 -3.92
C LEU A 174 -6.45 3.58 -2.68
N ALA A 175 -5.18 3.92 -2.46
CA ALA A 175 -4.41 3.46 -1.30
C ALA A 175 -5.03 3.92 0.03
N LYS A 176 -5.38 5.23 0.17
CA LYS A 176 -6.01 5.77 1.40
C LYS A 176 -7.42 5.25 1.65
N THR A 177 -8.10 4.72 0.61
CA THR A 177 -9.43 4.15 0.75
C THR A 177 -9.37 2.68 1.19
N LEU A 178 -8.40 1.92 0.72
CA LEU A 178 -8.35 0.47 0.94
C LEU A 178 -7.47 0.07 2.13
N ALA A 179 -6.30 0.69 2.30
CA ALA A 179 -5.38 0.30 3.37
C ALA A 179 -5.98 0.41 4.79
N PRO A 180 -6.76 1.45 5.15
CA PRO A 180 -7.40 1.53 6.46
C PRO A 180 -8.39 0.39 6.75
N GLU A 181 -8.97 -0.22 5.72
CA GLU A 181 -9.90 -1.34 5.90
C GLU A 181 -9.18 -2.60 6.41
N MET A 182 -7.92 -2.79 6.02
CA MET A 182 -7.07 -3.83 6.60
C MET A 182 -6.89 -3.59 8.10
N CYS A 183 -6.54 -2.34 8.49
CA CYS A 183 -6.44 -1.97 9.92
C CYS A 183 -7.74 -2.26 10.67
N LYS A 184 -8.89 -1.83 10.13
CA LYS A 184 -10.21 -2.08 10.75
C LYS A 184 -10.48 -3.57 10.96
N GLY A 185 -10.14 -4.38 9.95
CA GLY A 185 -10.30 -5.83 10.04
C GLY A 185 -9.47 -6.42 11.18
N VAL A 186 -8.16 -6.15 11.22
CA VAL A 186 -7.23 -6.66 12.24
C VAL A 186 -7.61 -6.18 13.64
N GLU A 187 -7.82 -4.85 13.82
CA GLU A 187 -8.17 -4.24 15.12
C GLU A 187 -9.50 -4.78 15.67
N SER A 188 -10.45 -5.13 14.79
CA SER A 188 -11.74 -5.71 15.21
C SER A 188 -11.61 -7.08 15.91
N MET A 189 -10.45 -7.73 15.74
CA MET A 189 -10.15 -9.03 16.37
C MET A 189 -9.33 -8.90 17.67
N GLY A 190 -9.16 -7.66 18.19
CA GLY A 190 -8.40 -7.39 19.40
C GLY A 190 -6.87 -7.50 19.20
N VAL A 191 -6.39 -7.38 17.98
CA VAL A 191 -4.98 -7.36 17.59
C VAL A 191 -4.65 -6.00 17.03
N SER A 192 -3.51 -5.42 17.42
CA SER A 192 -3.04 -4.16 16.84
C SER A 192 -2.57 -4.37 15.41
N SER A 193 -3.08 -3.57 14.49
CA SER A 193 -2.45 -3.40 13.17
C SER A 193 -1.21 -2.52 13.28
N ASN A 194 -0.24 -2.73 12.37
CA ASN A 194 0.99 -1.94 12.29
C ASN A 194 1.16 -1.38 10.88
N VAL A 195 1.01 -0.07 10.76
CA VAL A 195 1.13 0.65 9.48
C VAL A 195 2.60 0.87 9.17
N LYS A 196 3.07 0.44 7.99
CA LYS A 196 4.48 0.56 7.60
C LYS A 196 4.65 0.91 6.12
N HIS A 197 5.81 1.38 5.71
CA HIS A 197 6.94 1.94 6.47
C HIS A 197 6.90 3.45 6.34
N PHE A 198 6.78 4.18 7.41
CA PHE A 198 6.57 5.64 7.43
C PHE A 198 7.91 6.39 7.41
N ALA A 199 8.35 6.92 6.24
CA ALA A 199 7.70 6.92 4.96
C ALA A 199 8.72 6.75 3.83
N CYS A 200 8.21 6.66 2.57
CA CYS A 200 9.03 6.66 1.35
C CYS A 200 10.00 5.48 1.21
N ASN A 201 9.74 4.32 1.83
CA ASN A 201 10.51 3.10 1.58
C ASN A 201 10.05 2.46 0.25
N ASN A 202 10.45 3.07 -0.87
CA ASN A 202 10.01 2.69 -2.22
C ASN A 202 11.08 1.93 -3.02
N LEU A 203 12.23 1.63 -2.40
CA LEU A 203 13.35 0.84 -2.93
C LEU A 203 13.97 -0.01 -1.83
N GLU A 204 14.60 -1.11 -2.21
CA GLU A 204 15.33 -1.98 -1.29
C GLU A 204 16.86 -1.74 -1.34
N ILE A 205 17.36 -1.19 -2.46
CA ILE A 205 18.77 -0.85 -2.58
C ILE A 205 19.18 0.19 -1.54
N ASN A 206 20.23 -0.11 -0.77
CA ASN A 206 20.79 0.78 0.25
C ASN A 206 19.74 1.35 1.24
N ARG A 207 18.59 0.69 1.43
CA ARG A 207 17.42 1.19 2.16
C ARG A 207 17.73 1.76 3.56
N THR A 208 18.78 1.27 4.22
CA THR A 208 19.19 1.74 5.56
C THR A 208 19.94 3.06 5.56
N ASN A 209 20.47 3.51 4.42
CA ASN A 209 21.34 4.70 4.33
C ASN A 209 20.95 5.68 3.23
N ILE A 210 20.07 5.28 2.31
CA ILE A 210 19.64 6.12 1.19
C ILE A 210 18.89 7.36 1.68
N ASP A 211 19.14 8.49 1.02
CA ASP A 211 18.40 9.75 1.25
C ASP A 211 17.39 9.97 0.12
N GLU A 212 16.12 9.92 0.48
CA GLU A 212 14.99 10.14 -0.43
C GLU A 212 14.69 11.64 -0.49
N LEU A 213 15.12 12.30 -1.59
CA LEU A 213 14.88 13.73 -1.83
C LEU A 213 13.48 13.92 -2.42
N VAL A 214 12.55 14.31 -1.58
CA VAL A 214 11.13 14.39 -1.94
C VAL A 214 10.60 15.80 -1.69
N SER A 215 9.93 16.40 -2.69
CA SER A 215 9.28 17.69 -2.51
C SER A 215 8.18 17.59 -1.44
N MET A 216 7.93 18.69 -0.73
CA MET A 216 6.90 18.73 0.30
C MET A 216 5.53 18.43 -0.29
N ARG A 217 5.26 18.93 -1.49
CA ARG A 217 4.02 18.67 -2.21
C ARG A 217 3.83 17.19 -2.52
N ALA A 218 4.87 16.51 -3.03
CA ALA A 218 4.80 15.07 -3.29
C ALA A 218 4.58 14.27 -2.01
N LEU A 219 5.27 14.60 -0.91
CA LEU A 219 5.03 13.96 0.40
C LEU A 219 3.56 14.06 0.80
N ARG A 220 2.98 15.27 0.71
CA ARG A 220 1.62 15.56 1.19
C ARG A 220 0.52 14.99 0.28
N GLU A 221 0.68 15.08 -1.06
CA GLU A 221 -0.37 14.67 -2.00
C GLU A 221 -0.28 13.18 -2.38
N ILE A 222 0.92 12.59 -2.35
CA ILE A 222 1.15 11.24 -2.89
C ILE A 222 1.52 10.24 -1.79
N TYR A 223 2.56 10.52 -0.98
CA TYR A 223 3.14 9.52 -0.09
C TYR A 223 2.45 9.41 1.27
N PHE A 224 1.90 10.47 1.81
CA PHE A 224 1.30 10.49 3.15
C PHE A 224 -0.18 10.11 3.25
N PRO A 225 -1.04 10.29 2.23
CA PRO A 225 -2.49 10.11 2.40
C PRO A 225 -2.93 8.75 2.94
N ALA A 226 -2.28 7.66 2.51
CA ALA A 226 -2.58 6.31 3.02
C ALA A 226 -2.18 6.14 4.49
N PHE A 227 -1.04 6.68 4.90
CA PHE A 227 -0.59 6.68 6.30
C PHE A 227 -1.54 7.47 7.19
N GLU A 228 -1.88 8.70 6.80
CA GLU A 228 -2.83 9.55 7.54
C GLU A 228 -4.18 8.85 7.74
N ALA A 229 -4.70 8.23 6.68
CA ALA A 229 -5.96 7.50 6.75
C ALA A 229 -5.88 6.28 7.68
N CYS A 230 -4.79 5.53 7.64
CA CYS A 230 -4.55 4.38 8.52
C CYS A 230 -4.34 4.80 9.98
N CYS A 231 -3.67 5.91 10.25
CA CYS A 231 -3.44 6.43 11.60
C CYS A 231 -4.73 6.80 12.35
N LYS A 232 -5.86 6.95 11.66
CA LYS A 232 -7.18 7.15 12.29
C LYS A 232 -7.74 5.86 12.91
N VAL A 233 -7.14 4.69 12.61
CA VAL A 233 -7.63 3.36 13.02
C VAL A 233 -6.54 2.57 13.74
N ALA A 234 -5.33 2.53 13.19
CA ALA A 234 -4.24 1.68 13.63
C ALA A 234 -3.68 2.09 15.00
N SER A 235 -3.38 1.10 15.84
CA SER A 235 -2.79 1.32 17.16
C SER A 235 -1.27 1.45 17.13
N THR A 236 -0.59 0.95 16.08
CA THR A 236 0.87 1.09 15.91
C THR A 236 1.25 1.50 14.49
N LEU A 237 2.39 2.17 14.38
CA LEU A 237 3.01 2.61 13.12
C LEU A 237 4.52 2.30 13.20
N MET A 238 5.12 1.92 12.06
CA MET A 238 6.55 1.65 11.95
C MET A 238 7.22 2.73 11.10
N SER A 239 8.24 3.41 11.66
CA SER A 239 9.08 4.34 10.90
C SER A 239 9.98 3.58 9.92
N ALA A 240 10.23 4.18 8.76
CA ALA A 240 11.00 3.53 7.70
C ALA A 240 12.52 3.62 7.91
N TYR A 241 13.27 2.79 7.16
CA TYR A 241 14.73 2.82 7.17
C TYR A 241 15.35 4.09 6.58
N PRO A 242 14.92 4.60 5.40
CA PRO A 242 15.63 5.64 4.68
C PRO A 242 15.60 6.99 5.39
N LYS A 243 16.45 7.88 4.89
CA LYS A 243 16.34 9.32 5.17
C LYS A 243 15.28 9.94 4.28
N ILE A 244 14.64 10.97 4.77
CA ILE A 244 13.82 11.89 3.99
C ILE A 244 14.46 13.27 4.10
N ASN A 245 14.93 13.80 2.98
CA ASN A 245 15.55 15.12 2.91
C ASN A 245 16.65 15.30 3.98
N GLY A 246 17.55 14.33 4.10
CA GLY A 246 18.74 14.35 4.94
C GLY A 246 18.58 13.76 6.34
N VAL A 247 17.35 13.43 6.80
CA VAL A 247 17.10 12.95 8.18
C VAL A 247 16.46 11.57 8.17
N HIS A 248 17.00 10.61 8.91
CA HIS A 248 16.41 9.26 9.04
C HIS A 248 14.99 9.33 9.61
N CYS A 249 14.09 8.51 9.09
CA CYS A 249 12.68 8.55 9.48
C CYS A 249 12.47 8.33 10.98
N HIS A 250 13.27 7.46 11.61
CA HIS A 250 13.17 7.16 13.05
C HIS A 250 13.69 8.27 13.97
N GLU A 251 14.43 9.24 13.46
CA GLU A 251 14.96 10.38 14.23
C GLU A 251 14.52 11.74 13.66
N ASN A 252 13.49 11.75 12.81
CA ASN A 252 13.01 12.96 12.15
C ASN A 252 11.87 13.65 12.95
N PRO A 253 12.15 14.72 13.70
CA PRO A 253 11.14 15.39 14.53
C PRO A 253 10.04 16.06 13.70
N TRP A 254 10.35 16.49 12.47
CA TRP A 254 9.33 17.01 11.58
C TRP A 254 8.33 15.90 11.21
N LEU A 255 8.81 14.69 10.86
CA LEU A 255 7.98 13.57 10.52
C LEU A 255 7.18 13.03 11.71
N LEU A 256 7.86 12.75 12.84
CA LEU A 256 7.29 12.05 13.99
C LEU A 256 6.52 12.97 14.96
N LYS A 257 6.97 14.21 15.18
CA LYS A 257 6.26 15.15 16.07
C LYS A 257 5.33 16.06 15.26
N LYS A 258 5.86 16.82 14.29
CA LYS A 258 5.05 17.82 13.58
C LYS A 258 3.94 17.16 12.74
N VAL A 259 4.28 16.25 11.84
CA VAL A 259 3.30 15.63 10.94
C VAL A 259 2.43 14.62 11.70
N LEU A 260 3.07 13.61 12.31
CA LEU A 260 2.34 12.49 12.90
C LEU A 260 1.50 12.90 14.13
N ARG A 261 2.08 13.71 15.05
CA ARG A 261 1.41 14.05 16.33
C ARG A 261 0.60 15.32 16.25
N ASP A 262 1.21 16.44 15.80
CA ASP A 262 0.54 17.75 15.84
C ASP A 262 -0.54 17.86 14.75
N GLU A 263 -0.23 17.48 13.50
CA GLU A 263 -1.15 17.66 12.39
C GLU A 263 -2.19 16.53 12.30
N TRP A 264 -1.75 15.26 12.34
CA TRP A 264 -2.68 14.12 12.26
C TRP A 264 -3.30 13.73 13.59
N GLY A 265 -2.74 14.20 14.71
CA GLY A 265 -3.24 13.90 16.06
C GLY A 265 -3.11 12.42 16.45
N TYR A 266 -2.18 11.67 15.85
CA TYR A 266 -1.99 10.25 16.11
C TYR A 266 -1.67 9.96 17.57
N LYS A 267 -2.42 9.04 18.18
CA LYS A 267 -2.30 8.66 19.60
C LYS A 267 -1.65 7.30 19.81
N GLY A 268 -1.51 6.51 18.74
CA GLY A 268 -0.86 5.18 18.80
C GLY A 268 0.65 5.26 18.99
N VAL A 269 1.29 4.12 18.98
CA VAL A 269 2.73 3.95 19.21
C VAL A 269 3.48 3.96 17.88
N ALA A 270 4.57 4.74 17.80
CA ALA A 270 5.53 4.71 16.70
C ALA A 270 6.71 3.80 17.09
N MET A 271 6.99 2.75 16.30
CA MET A 271 8.12 1.86 16.48
C MET A 271 9.13 1.99 15.34
N THR A 272 10.39 1.66 15.60
CA THR A 272 11.40 1.56 14.54
C THR A 272 11.16 0.33 13.67
N ASP A 273 11.58 0.37 12.41
CA ASP A 273 11.87 -0.85 11.67
C ASP A 273 13.05 -1.58 12.30
N TRP A 274 13.23 -2.88 12.00
CA TRP A 274 14.23 -3.74 12.65
C TRP A 274 15.65 -3.27 12.32
N ASP A 275 16.45 -3.02 13.36
CA ASP A 275 17.83 -2.52 13.25
C ASP A 275 17.96 -1.16 12.52
N SER A 276 16.88 -0.37 12.39
CA SER A 276 16.95 0.92 11.70
C SER A 276 17.67 1.99 12.53
N CYS A 277 17.59 1.93 13.86
CA CYS A 277 18.23 2.90 14.73
C CYS A 277 19.71 2.57 14.94
N ASN A 278 20.58 3.14 14.11
CA ASN A 278 22.05 2.96 14.19
C ASN A 278 22.74 4.06 15.01
N GLY A 279 21.99 5.03 15.55
CA GLY A 279 22.46 6.16 16.32
C GLY A 279 22.01 6.12 17.78
N SER A 280 21.76 7.28 18.36
CA SER A 280 21.28 7.44 19.73
C SER A 280 19.79 7.16 19.83
N THR A 281 19.41 6.16 20.64
CA THR A 281 18.02 5.87 20.96
C THR A 281 17.39 7.02 21.77
N GLY A 282 18.18 7.72 22.59
CA GLY A 282 17.73 8.89 23.33
C GLY A 282 17.37 10.07 22.41
N ASP A 283 18.15 10.33 21.36
CA ASP A 283 17.86 11.40 20.39
C ASP A 283 16.70 11.01 19.49
N ALA A 284 16.56 9.76 19.10
CA ALA A 284 15.43 9.28 18.33
C ALA A 284 14.11 9.32 19.15
N GLU A 285 14.15 9.02 20.45
CA GLU A 285 12.98 9.21 21.33
C GLU A 285 12.65 10.70 21.47
N ALA A 286 13.66 11.55 21.68
CA ALA A 286 13.47 13.00 21.68
C ALA A 286 12.88 13.54 20.37
N ALA A 287 13.10 12.84 19.24
CA ALA A 287 12.46 13.13 17.95
C ALA A 287 11.01 12.61 17.84
N GLY A 288 10.55 11.73 18.75
CA GLY A 288 9.16 11.24 18.82
C GLY A 288 8.99 9.75 18.52
N GLN A 289 10.07 8.96 18.51
CA GLN A 289 10.05 7.50 18.40
C GLN A 289 9.68 6.90 19.77
N ASP A 290 8.73 5.92 19.81
CA ASP A 290 8.27 5.36 21.09
C ASP A 290 8.89 3.99 21.39
N ILE A 291 9.19 3.14 20.38
CA ILE A 291 9.75 1.79 20.56
C ILE A 291 10.93 1.55 19.63
N PHE A 292 11.97 0.91 20.17
CA PHE A 292 13.18 0.50 19.45
C PHE A 292 13.23 -1.02 19.27
N MET A 293 13.23 -1.50 18.03
CA MET A 293 13.25 -2.92 17.67
C MET A 293 14.48 -3.26 16.80
N PRO A 294 14.94 -4.52 16.81
CA PRO A 294 14.56 -5.65 17.67
C PRO A 294 15.21 -5.55 19.06
N GLY A 295 14.81 -6.44 19.99
CA GLY A 295 15.48 -6.55 21.27
C GLY A 295 16.40 -7.79 21.38
N PRO A 296 17.19 -7.90 22.48
CA PRO A 296 17.22 -6.95 23.60
C PRO A 296 18.07 -5.71 23.32
N TRP A 297 17.51 -4.52 23.56
CA TRP A 297 18.24 -3.25 23.51
C TRP A 297 18.68 -2.80 24.90
N ASP A 298 19.85 -2.17 24.96
CA ASP A 298 20.29 -1.42 26.14
C ASP A 298 19.59 -0.06 26.20
N SER A 299 18.85 0.16 27.28
CA SER A 299 18.13 1.41 27.51
C SER A 299 18.96 2.53 28.14
N SER A 300 20.27 2.30 28.39
CA SER A 300 21.14 3.25 29.08
C SER A 300 21.30 4.60 28.35
N ASP A 301 21.26 4.59 27.01
CA ASP A 301 21.35 5.83 26.22
C ASP A 301 20.11 6.73 26.39
N ILE A 302 18.92 6.13 26.52
CA ILE A 302 17.68 6.88 26.82
C ILE A 302 17.77 7.51 28.23
N VAL A 303 18.25 6.74 29.23
CA VAL A 303 18.47 7.25 30.59
C VAL A 303 19.45 8.42 30.57
N LYS A 304 20.58 8.23 29.88
CA LYS A 304 21.60 9.28 29.73
C LYS A 304 21.07 10.51 29.03
N ALA A 305 20.22 10.35 28.00
CA ALA A 305 19.61 11.50 27.33
C ALA A 305 18.70 12.33 28.26
N VAL A 306 18.05 11.67 29.23
CA VAL A 306 17.31 12.36 30.30
C VAL A 306 18.24 13.10 31.26
N GLU A 307 19.31 12.45 31.70
CA GLU A 307 20.33 13.04 32.62
C GLU A 307 21.03 14.23 31.97
N ASP A 308 21.38 14.13 30.69
CA ASP A 308 22.03 15.21 29.92
C ASP A 308 21.05 16.36 29.52
N GLY A 309 19.74 16.17 29.74
CA GLY A 309 18.71 17.14 29.40
C GLY A 309 18.34 17.21 27.92
N ARG A 310 18.85 16.27 27.08
CA ARG A 310 18.48 16.13 25.67
C ARG A 310 17.05 15.60 25.51
N LEU A 311 16.60 14.75 26.44
CA LEU A 311 15.25 14.20 26.49
C LEU A 311 14.51 14.71 27.74
N PRO A 312 13.47 15.54 27.58
CA PRO A 312 12.63 15.94 28.71
C PRO A 312 11.91 14.75 29.35
N VAL A 313 11.92 14.65 30.68
CA VAL A 313 11.19 13.59 31.43
C VAL A 313 9.72 13.49 31.01
N LYS A 314 9.08 14.62 30.68
CA LYS A 314 7.70 14.66 30.21
C LYS A 314 7.51 13.92 28.88
N ASP A 315 8.49 13.96 27.98
CA ASP A 315 8.43 13.29 26.68
C ASP A 315 8.60 11.78 26.88
N LEU A 316 9.59 11.36 27.71
CA LEU A 316 9.75 9.97 28.15
C LEU A 316 8.47 9.42 28.82
N ASP A 317 7.85 10.20 29.71
CA ASP A 317 6.59 9.81 30.36
C ASP A 317 5.46 9.62 29.33
N THR A 318 5.43 10.46 28.32
CA THR A 318 4.41 10.41 27.27
C THR A 318 4.58 9.17 26.38
N ALA A 319 5.81 8.86 25.95
CA ALA A 319 6.12 7.67 25.17
C ALA A 319 5.87 6.39 26.01
N ALA A 320 6.37 6.32 27.23
CA ALA A 320 6.16 5.19 28.13
C ALA A 320 4.66 4.95 28.43
N LEU A 321 3.85 6.01 28.54
CA LEU A 321 2.41 5.86 28.72
C LEU A 321 1.75 5.23 27.50
N ARG A 322 2.09 5.67 26.29
CA ARG A 322 1.55 5.07 25.04
C ARG A 322 1.89 3.57 24.95
N VAL A 323 3.13 3.23 25.27
CA VAL A 323 3.58 1.83 25.24
C VAL A 323 2.89 0.99 26.32
N LEU A 324 2.71 1.52 27.54
CA LEU A 324 1.94 0.85 28.61
C LEU A 324 0.47 0.64 28.19
N GLU A 325 -0.15 1.61 27.56
CA GLU A 325 -1.53 1.49 27.07
C GLU A 325 -1.63 0.46 25.93
N LEU A 326 -0.64 0.38 25.06
CA LEU A 326 -0.54 -0.66 24.03
C LEU A 326 -0.43 -2.05 24.67
N ILE A 327 0.48 -2.25 25.64
CA ILE A 327 0.67 -3.51 26.37
C ILE A 327 -0.62 -3.90 27.10
N ASP A 328 -1.25 -2.97 27.83
CA ASP A 328 -2.50 -3.25 28.57
C ASP A 328 -3.61 -3.72 27.64
N ARG A 329 -3.71 -3.14 26.45
CA ARG A 329 -4.76 -3.47 25.48
C ARG A 329 -4.52 -4.79 24.75
N PHE A 330 -3.30 -5.12 24.40
CA PHE A 330 -3.01 -6.17 23.43
C PHE A 330 -2.15 -7.34 23.96
N SER A 331 -1.59 -7.28 25.18
CA SER A 331 -0.74 -8.37 25.70
C SER A 331 -1.53 -9.64 26.05
N SER A 332 -2.83 -9.54 26.28
CA SER A 332 -3.70 -10.65 26.67
C SER A 332 -4.69 -11.07 25.59
N VAL A 333 -4.32 -10.88 24.32
CA VAL A 333 -5.14 -11.28 23.17
C VAL A 333 -5.43 -12.79 23.20
N LYS A 334 -6.69 -13.15 22.91
CA LYS A 334 -7.19 -14.52 22.94
C LYS A 334 -7.93 -14.88 21.67
N ALA A 335 -7.81 -16.13 21.25
CA ALA A 335 -8.62 -16.68 20.17
C ALA A 335 -10.12 -16.51 20.47
N PRO A 336 -10.98 -16.33 19.44
CA PRO A 336 -12.42 -16.29 19.60
C PRO A 336 -12.94 -17.52 20.31
N GLU A 337 -13.91 -17.34 21.22
CA GLU A 337 -14.52 -18.42 21.97
C GLU A 337 -15.19 -19.45 21.03
N GLY A 338 -15.03 -20.74 21.34
CA GLY A 338 -15.60 -21.83 20.55
C GLY A 338 -14.99 -21.99 19.14
N LEU A 339 -13.81 -21.39 18.89
CA LEU A 339 -13.07 -21.62 17.65
C LEU A 339 -12.51 -23.05 17.63
N THR A 340 -12.79 -23.79 16.55
CA THR A 340 -12.26 -25.13 16.30
C THR A 340 -11.38 -25.12 15.06
N THR A 341 -10.53 -26.14 14.87
CA THR A 341 -9.70 -26.29 13.66
C THR A 341 -10.51 -26.15 12.37
N SER A 342 -11.71 -26.76 12.31
CA SER A 342 -12.60 -26.66 11.14
C SER A 342 -13.10 -25.23 10.90
N LYS A 343 -13.54 -24.52 11.94
CA LYS A 343 -13.98 -23.11 11.84
C LYS A 343 -12.82 -22.20 11.44
N TYR A 344 -11.65 -22.40 12.02
CA TYR A 344 -10.42 -21.66 11.69
C TYR A 344 -10.08 -21.80 10.21
N LYS A 345 -9.94 -23.05 9.71
CA LYS A 345 -9.67 -23.33 8.29
C LYS A 345 -10.73 -22.69 7.39
N LYS A 346 -12.01 -22.94 7.66
CA LYS A 346 -13.12 -22.43 6.85
C LYS A 346 -13.15 -20.90 6.77
N ALA A 347 -12.85 -20.20 7.86
CA ALA A 347 -12.81 -18.73 7.87
C ALA A 347 -11.67 -18.19 7.01
N GLY A 348 -10.44 -18.71 7.19
CA GLY A 348 -9.27 -18.34 6.42
C GLY A 348 -9.43 -18.65 4.92
N ASP A 349 -9.84 -19.89 4.57
CA ASP A 349 -10.05 -20.31 3.18
C ASP A 349 -11.09 -19.44 2.47
N LYS A 350 -12.19 -19.11 3.17
CA LYS A 350 -13.24 -18.23 2.63
C LYS A 350 -12.73 -16.82 2.36
N ALA A 351 -11.95 -16.24 3.28
CA ALA A 351 -11.40 -14.90 3.11
C ALA A 351 -10.41 -14.87 1.96
N ALA A 352 -9.45 -15.81 1.92
CA ALA A 352 -8.45 -15.92 0.86
C ALA A 352 -9.10 -16.17 -0.52
N TYR A 353 -10.10 -17.05 -0.60
CA TYR A 353 -10.83 -17.30 -1.84
C TYR A 353 -11.61 -16.07 -2.32
N ASN A 354 -12.30 -15.38 -1.41
CA ASN A 354 -13.04 -14.16 -1.76
C ASN A 354 -12.10 -13.07 -2.27
N ALA A 355 -10.96 -12.87 -1.62
CA ALA A 355 -9.95 -11.94 -2.10
C ALA A 355 -9.42 -12.34 -3.49
N ALA A 356 -9.03 -13.61 -3.66
CA ALA A 356 -8.48 -14.11 -4.91
C ALA A 356 -9.46 -13.97 -6.10
N LYS A 357 -10.73 -14.35 -5.94
CA LYS A 357 -11.72 -14.27 -7.02
C LYS A 357 -12.09 -12.84 -7.42
N GLU A 358 -12.03 -11.89 -6.47
CA GLU A 358 -12.36 -10.47 -6.74
C GLU A 358 -11.17 -9.69 -7.30
N GLY A 359 -9.93 -10.16 -7.07
CA GLY A 359 -8.71 -9.43 -7.40
C GLY A 359 -7.97 -9.92 -8.65
N ILE A 360 -8.22 -11.15 -9.15
CA ILE A 360 -7.63 -11.60 -10.42
C ILE A 360 -8.10 -10.70 -11.57
N VAL A 361 -7.14 -10.14 -12.31
CA VAL A 361 -7.41 -9.18 -13.39
C VAL A 361 -7.27 -9.86 -14.74
N MET A 362 -8.32 -9.84 -15.55
CA MET A 362 -8.25 -10.25 -16.96
C MET A 362 -7.80 -9.08 -17.82
N LEU A 363 -6.61 -9.19 -18.42
CA LEU A 363 -5.99 -8.11 -19.23
C LEU A 363 -6.28 -8.26 -20.72
N LYS A 364 -6.53 -9.48 -21.19
CA LYS A 364 -6.85 -9.78 -22.57
C LYS A 364 -7.69 -11.05 -22.67
N ASN A 365 -8.65 -11.07 -23.59
CA ASN A 365 -9.41 -12.27 -23.96
C ASN A 365 -9.95 -12.18 -25.41
N ASN A 366 -9.36 -12.96 -26.29
CA ASN A 366 -9.83 -13.08 -27.67
C ASN A 366 -10.78 -14.29 -27.84
N GLY A 367 -11.71 -14.46 -26.89
CA GLY A 367 -12.69 -15.56 -26.91
C GLY A 367 -12.10 -16.92 -26.56
N SER A 368 -10.92 -16.99 -25.93
CA SER A 368 -10.35 -18.24 -25.41
C SER A 368 -10.89 -18.63 -24.04
N MET A 369 -11.46 -17.67 -23.33
CA MET A 369 -12.09 -17.83 -22.01
C MET A 369 -13.53 -17.35 -22.05
N PRO A 370 -14.45 -17.95 -21.26
CA PRO A 370 -14.23 -19.09 -20.38
C PRO A 370 -14.09 -20.43 -21.13
N LEU A 371 -13.39 -21.40 -20.50
CA LEU A 371 -13.24 -22.77 -20.98
C LEU A 371 -14.58 -23.51 -20.94
N LYS A 372 -14.88 -24.28 -22.00
CA LYS A 372 -16.05 -25.18 -22.02
C LYS A 372 -15.74 -26.44 -21.21
N LYS A 373 -16.76 -27.11 -20.68
CA LYS A 373 -16.60 -28.45 -20.03
C LYS A 373 -15.89 -29.49 -20.88
N THR A 374 -15.94 -29.34 -22.23
CA THR A 374 -15.28 -30.23 -23.20
C THR A 374 -13.83 -29.84 -23.47
N SER A 375 -13.38 -28.66 -23.04
CA SER A 375 -12.04 -28.15 -23.29
C SER A 375 -10.97 -29.04 -22.67
N LYS A 376 -9.83 -29.18 -23.37
CA LYS A 376 -8.59 -29.72 -22.82
C LYS A 376 -7.63 -28.56 -22.56
N VAL A 377 -6.82 -28.69 -21.53
CA VAL A 377 -5.77 -27.73 -21.20
C VAL A 377 -4.42 -28.43 -21.12
N VAL A 378 -3.36 -27.73 -21.50
CA VAL A 378 -1.98 -28.22 -21.45
C VAL A 378 -1.11 -27.23 -20.75
N PHE A 379 -0.53 -27.60 -19.63
CA PHE A 379 0.45 -26.77 -18.95
C PHE A 379 1.83 -26.91 -19.62
N PHE A 380 2.45 -25.77 -19.94
CA PHE A 380 3.84 -25.68 -20.39
C PHE A 380 4.63 -24.91 -19.34
N GLY A 381 5.28 -25.62 -18.42
CA GLY A 381 5.96 -25.06 -17.26
C GLY A 381 5.21 -25.26 -15.94
N PRO A 382 5.24 -24.31 -15.00
CA PRO A 382 4.56 -24.41 -13.71
C PRO A 382 3.04 -24.58 -13.85
N ASP A 383 2.43 -25.22 -12.87
CA ASP A 383 0.99 -25.44 -12.79
C ASP A 383 0.34 -24.98 -11.48
N ARG A 384 1.15 -24.33 -10.64
CA ARG A 384 0.76 -23.65 -9.40
C ARG A 384 1.37 -22.28 -9.33
N PHE A 385 0.86 -21.46 -8.44
CA PHE A 385 1.33 -20.10 -8.19
C PHE A 385 2.36 -20.06 -7.06
N GLN A 386 3.20 -19.06 -7.07
CA GLN A 386 3.86 -18.53 -5.90
C GLN A 386 2.84 -17.67 -5.16
N ASP A 387 2.57 -18.00 -3.90
CA ASP A 387 1.46 -17.42 -3.15
C ASP A 387 1.81 -16.10 -2.44
N SER A 388 3.10 -15.90 -2.09
CA SER A 388 3.65 -14.69 -1.44
C SER A 388 5.06 -14.36 -1.95
N GLY A 389 5.54 -13.14 -1.70
CA GLY A 389 6.96 -12.80 -1.82
C GLY A 389 7.77 -13.36 -0.64
N TRP A 390 9.08 -13.16 -0.66
CA TRP A 390 9.99 -13.59 0.42
C TRP A 390 10.35 -12.43 1.36
N GLY A 391 11.06 -12.74 2.48
CA GLY A 391 11.39 -11.81 3.55
C GLY A 391 10.33 -11.76 4.64
N SER A 392 10.10 -10.60 5.24
CA SER A 392 9.10 -10.43 6.31
C SER A 392 7.66 -10.78 5.86
N ALA A 393 7.36 -10.66 4.57
CA ALA A 393 6.06 -11.01 4.00
C ALA A 393 5.93 -12.50 3.59
N GLU A 394 6.95 -13.33 3.81
CA GLU A 394 6.90 -14.74 3.45
C GLU A 394 5.93 -15.53 4.33
N VAL A 395 5.07 -16.33 3.68
CA VAL A 395 4.19 -17.27 4.38
C VAL A 395 4.36 -18.67 3.81
N LYS A 396 4.73 -19.60 4.68
CA LYS A 396 4.77 -21.04 4.35
C LYS A 396 3.55 -21.73 4.94
N THR A 397 2.80 -22.43 4.09
CA THR A 397 1.58 -23.15 4.47
C THR A 397 1.38 -24.39 3.59
N ASP A 398 0.71 -25.40 4.14
CA ASP A 398 0.28 -26.61 3.41
C ASP A 398 -1.15 -26.48 2.84
N ARG A 399 -1.75 -25.28 2.93
CA ARG A 399 -3.16 -25.03 2.56
C ARG A 399 -3.32 -24.48 1.14
N THR A 400 -2.28 -24.47 0.33
CA THR A 400 -2.32 -23.89 -1.02
C THR A 400 -3.09 -24.75 -2.02
N THR A 401 -3.74 -24.12 -3.00
CA THR A 401 -4.46 -24.79 -4.08
C THR A 401 -3.65 -24.79 -5.38
N CYS A 402 -3.57 -25.93 -6.04
CA CYS A 402 -2.87 -26.07 -7.31
C CYS A 402 -3.85 -25.88 -8.48
N LEU A 403 -3.52 -24.98 -9.44
CA LEU A 403 -4.40 -24.66 -10.57
C LEU A 403 -4.71 -25.90 -11.43
N SER A 404 -3.73 -26.78 -11.68
CA SER A 404 -3.95 -27.97 -12.49
C SER A 404 -4.89 -28.97 -11.81
N GLU A 405 -4.80 -29.11 -10.48
CA GLU A 405 -5.69 -29.98 -9.71
C GLU A 405 -7.11 -29.45 -9.69
N GLU A 406 -7.28 -28.13 -9.45
CA GLU A 406 -8.61 -27.51 -9.44
C GLU A 406 -9.28 -27.57 -10.83
N LEU A 407 -8.55 -27.33 -11.91
CA LEU A 407 -9.06 -27.55 -13.27
C LEU A 407 -9.38 -29.04 -13.51
N GLY A 408 -8.59 -29.96 -12.97
CA GLY A 408 -8.86 -31.40 -13.03
C GLY A 408 -10.16 -31.81 -12.35
N LYS A 409 -10.51 -31.19 -11.22
CA LYS A 409 -11.79 -31.37 -10.52
C LYS A 409 -12.98 -30.91 -11.36
N ILE A 410 -12.84 -29.81 -12.11
CA ILE A 410 -13.92 -29.19 -12.90
C ILE A 410 -14.06 -29.84 -14.28
N LEU A 411 -12.95 -30.01 -15.02
CA LEU A 411 -12.95 -30.48 -16.40
C LEU A 411 -12.83 -32.02 -16.51
N GLY A 412 -12.29 -32.64 -15.47
CA GLY A 412 -11.86 -34.04 -15.44
C GLY A 412 -10.35 -34.16 -15.65
N SER A 413 -9.67 -34.94 -14.78
CA SER A 413 -8.20 -35.03 -14.72
C SER A 413 -7.54 -35.44 -16.05
N LYS A 414 -8.19 -36.31 -16.85
CA LYS A 414 -7.71 -36.72 -18.18
C LYS A 414 -7.67 -35.59 -19.23
N LYS A 415 -8.26 -34.44 -18.95
CA LYS A 415 -8.26 -33.28 -19.84
C LYS A 415 -7.22 -32.22 -19.44
N VAL A 416 -6.54 -32.42 -18.33
CA VAL A 416 -5.45 -31.55 -17.85
C VAL A 416 -4.13 -32.26 -18.14
N LEU A 417 -3.39 -31.76 -19.12
CA LEU A 417 -2.22 -32.38 -19.70
C LEU A 417 -0.97 -31.54 -19.39
N ARG A 418 0.21 -32.12 -19.58
CA ARG A 418 1.51 -31.45 -19.45
C ARG A 418 2.34 -31.68 -20.69
N ASP A 419 2.97 -30.61 -21.19
CA ASP A 419 3.92 -30.59 -22.31
C ASP A 419 3.47 -31.33 -23.58
N ASP A 420 2.14 -31.50 -23.76
CA ASP A 420 1.55 -32.20 -24.91
C ASP A 420 1.29 -31.24 -26.08
N ILE A 421 2.30 -31.10 -26.95
CA ILE A 421 2.23 -30.20 -28.10
C ILE A 421 1.20 -30.69 -29.13
N GLU A 422 0.94 -32.01 -29.20
CA GLU A 422 -0.05 -32.55 -30.14
C GLU A 422 -1.47 -32.26 -29.71
N ALA A 423 -1.77 -32.37 -28.41
CA ALA A 423 -3.06 -31.97 -27.88
C ALA A 423 -3.28 -30.47 -28.10
N PHE A 424 -2.23 -29.65 -27.91
CA PHE A 424 -2.28 -28.20 -28.16
C PHE A 424 -2.60 -27.93 -29.64
N ARG A 425 -1.87 -28.52 -30.59
CA ARG A 425 -2.11 -28.35 -32.04
C ARG A 425 -3.54 -28.74 -32.44
N LYS A 426 -4.12 -29.73 -31.75
CA LYS A 426 -5.50 -30.23 -31.98
C LYS A 426 -6.58 -29.36 -31.36
N GLY A 427 -6.22 -28.29 -30.64
CA GLY A 427 -7.15 -27.29 -30.12
C GLY A 427 -7.27 -27.21 -28.60
N ALA A 428 -6.39 -27.84 -27.84
CA ALA A 428 -6.31 -27.62 -26.41
C ALA A 428 -5.80 -26.18 -26.10
N THR A 429 -6.14 -25.67 -24.93
CA THR A 429 -5.62 -24.38 -24.46
C THR A 429 -4.30 -24.59 -23.71
N ALA A 430 -3.21 -24.04 -24.23
CA ALA A 430 -1.93 -23.96 -23.52
C ALA A 430 -2.03 -22.96 -22.38
N ILE A 431 -1.64 -23.37 -21.18
CA ILE A 431 -1.50 -22.51 -20.01
C ILE A 431 -0.01 -22.32 -19.77
N VAL A 432 0.43 -21.07 -19.76
CA VAL A 432 1.81 -20.68 -19.48
C VAL A 432 1.76 -19.69 -18.30
N ILE A 433 2.41 -20.05 -17.20
CA ILE A 433 2.52 -19.20 -16.01
C ILE A 433 3.91 -18.57 -16.01
N GLU A 434 3.97 -17.25 -16.08
CA GLU A 434 5.18 -16.50 -15.74
C GLU A 434 5.21 -16.27 -14.24
N THR A 435 6.26 -16.74 -13.57
CA THR A 435 6.48 -16.51 -12.16
C THR A 435 7.74 -15.67 -11.97
N VAL A 436 7.60 -14.54 -11.32
CA VAL A 436 8.71 -13.66 -10.94
C VAL A 436 8.79 -13.62 -9.42
N ASP A 437 9.90 -14.08 -8.88
CA ASP A 437 10.19 -14.01 -7.45
C ASP A 437 10.64 -12.61 -7.06
N SER A 438 10.20 -12.14 -5.89
CA SER A 438 10.52 -10.81 -5.38
C SER A 438 10.32 -10.74 -3.86
N GLY A 439 11.05 -9.86 -3.22
CA GLY A 439 10.92 -9.70 -1.76
C GLY A 439 11.86 -8.66 -1.18
N GLU A 440 12.00 -8.72 0.11
CA GLU A 440 12.73 -7.76 0.93
C GLU A 440 14.23 -7.81 0.69
N SER A 441 14.90 -6.67 0.81
CA SER A 441 16.36 -6.46 0.71
C SER A 441 16.97 -6.52 -0.70
N ALA A 442 16.16 -6.71 -1.76
CA ALA A 442 16.68 -6.71 -3.12
C ALA A 442 15.64 -6.23 -4.13
N ASP A 443 15.99 -5.23 -4.92
CA ASP A 443 15.19 -4.78 -6.06
C ASP A 443 15.36 -5.72 -7.25
N ARG A 444 14.36 -5.78 -8.13
CA ARG A 444 14.45 -6.52 -9.39
C ARG A 444 15.43 -5.82 -10.35
N PRO A 445 16.21 -6.57 -11.13
CA PRO A 445 17.15 -5.97 -12.08
C PRO A 445 16.45 -5.27 -13.26
N ASP A 446 15.27 -5.72 -13.63
CA ASP A 446 14.44 -5.18 -14.72
C ASP A 446 12.98 -5.65 -14.60
N LEU A 447 12.14 -5.29 -15.57
CA LEU A 447 10.76 -5.73 -15.66
C LEU A 447 10.53 -6.87 -16.66
N LYS A 448 11.57 -7.49 -17.17
CA LYS A 448 11.46 -8.50 -18.22
C LYS A 448 10.91 -9.81 -17.70
N MET A 449 10.16 -10.50 -18.59
CA MET A 449 9.76 -11.88 -18.34
C MET A 449 10.96 -12.82 -18.50
N SER A 450 10.86 -13.99 -17.88
CA SER A 450 11.88 -15.03 -17.98
C SER A 450 12.10 -15.47 -19.44
N ARG A 451 13.37 -15.63 -19.82
CA ARG A 451 13.73 -16.11 -21.16
C ARG A 451 13.03 -17.43 -21.52
N LYS A 452 12.78 -18.28 -20.51
CA LYS A 452 12.11 -19.58 -20.67
C LYS A 452 10.64 -19.37 -21.08
N THR A 453 9.90 -18.52 -20.40
CA THR A 453 8.50 -18.21 -20.74
C THR A 453 8.39 -17.57 -22.13
N VAL A 454 9.26 -16.60 -22.42
CA VAL A 454 9.31 -15.93 -23.73
C VAL A 454 9.55 -16.94 -24.85
N ALA A 455 10.54 -17.84 -24.69
CA ALA A 455 10.83 -18.89 -25.67
C ALA A 455 9.65 -19.88 -25.84
N THR A 456 9.02 -20.27 -24.73
CA THR A 456 7.85 -21.16 -24.73
C THR A 456 6.69 -20.56 -25.53
N ILE A 457 6.33 -19.30 -25.25
CA ILE A 457 5.24 -18.60 -25.97
C ILE A 457 5.58 -18.44 -27.45
N LYS A 458 6.81 -18.04 -27.79
CA LYS A 458 7.25 -17.91 -29.19
C LYS A 458 7.16 -19.28 -29.95
N LYS A 459 7.56 -20.37 -29.30
CA LYS A 459 7.42 -21.74 -29.86
C LYS A 459 5.96 -22.12 -30.05
N LEU A 460 5.12 -21.97 -29.04
CA LEU A 460 3.70 -22.28 -29.11
C LEU A 460 2.98 -21.42 -30.16
N ALA A 461 3.31 -20.15 -30.28
CA ALA A 461 2.74 -19.27 -31.32
C ALA A 461 3.10 -19.71 -32.74
N LYS A 462 4.31 -20.25 -32.95
CA LYS A 462 4.74 -20.83 -34.22
C LYS A 462 4.02 -22.12 -34.51
N ASP A 463 3.80 -22.97 -33.51
CA ASP A 463 3.21 -24.30 -33.61
C ASP A 463 1.70 -24.32 -33.33
N LYS A 464 1.03 -23.19 -33.39
CA LYS A 464 -0.31 -22.96 -32.80
C LYS A 464 -1.40 -23.92 -33.26
N GLY A 465 -1.45 -24.31 -34.57
CA GLY A 465 -2.55 -25.10 -35.08
C GLY A 465 -3.91 -24.52 -34.75
N LYS A 466 -4.78 -25.31 -34.08
CA LYS A 466 -6.08 -24.84 -33.52
C LYS A 466 -6.00 -24.44 -32.05
N GLY A 467 -4.82 -24.53 -31.44
CA GLY A 467 -4.60 -24.23 -30.03
C GLY A 467 -4.83 -22.77 -29.65
N LYS A 468 -5.09 -22.55 -28.40
CA LYS A 468 -5.17 -21.22 -27.77
C LYS A 468 -4.08 -21.07 -26.72
N ILE A 469 -3.55 -19.88 -26.51
CA ILE A 469 -2.49 -19.63 -25.54
C ILE A 469 -3.04 -18.67 -24.46
N CYS A 470 -3.02 -19.12 -23.21
CA CYS A 470 -3.33 -18.34 -22.02
C CYS A 470 -2.04 -18.07 -21.27
N LEU A 471 -1.68 -16.80 -21.11
CA LEU A 471 -0.58 -16.33 -20.28
C LEU A 471 -1.14 -15.88 -18.94
N ILE A 472 -0.57 -16.37 -17.84
CA ILE A 472 -0.90 -15.97 -16.49
C ILE A 472 0.34 -15.35 -15.85
N LEU A 473 0.21 -14.09 -15.40
CA LEU A 473 1.28 -13.31 -14.78
C LEU A 473 1.19 -13.44 -13.25
N ASN A 474 2.01 -14.33 -12.69
CA ASN A 474 2.21 -14.49 -11.24
C ASN A 474 3.45 -13.69 -10.85
N VAL A 475 3.27 -12.40 -10.64
CA VAL A 475 4.34 -11.41 -10.62
C VAL A 475 4.15 -10.42 -9.45
N PRO A 476 5.22 -9.84 -8.88
CA PRO A 476 5.10 -8.89 -7.77
C PRO A 476 4.51 -7.53 -8.16
N GLY A 477 4.50 -7.22 -9.44
CA GLY A 477 4.07 -5.96 -10.02
C GLY A 477 4.13 -6.00 -11.54
N PRO A 478 4.22 -4.86 -12.23
CA PRO A 478 4.28 -4.81 -13.69
C PRO A 478 5.46 -5.60 -14.28
N VAL A 479 5.23 -6.14 -15.48
CA VAL A 479 6.26 -6.77 -16.32
C VAL A 479 6.10 -6.34 -17.77
N GLU A 480 7.21 -6.32 -18.52
CA GLU A 480 7.23 -6.07 -19.96
C GLU A 480 6.81 -7.32 -20.74
N LEU A 481 5.81 -7.20 -21.59
CA LEU A 481 5.37 -8.32 -22.43
C LEU A 481 6.10 -8.41 -23.78
N GLU A 482 6.90 -7.42 -24.14
CA GLU A 482 7.72 -7.41 -25.36
C GLU A 482 6.97 -7.80 -26.67
N GLY A 483 5.71 -7.41 -26.78
CA GLY A 483 4.84 -7.76 -27.92
C GLY A 483 4.28 -9.18 -27.87
N LEU A 484 4.51 -9.96 -26.82
CA LEU A 484 3.93 -11.28 -26.62
C LEU A 484 2.41 -11.22 -26.42
N GLU A 485 1.89 -10.10 -25.95
CA GLU A 485 0.44 -9.86 -25.84
C GLU A 485 -0.26 -10.07 -27.19
N LYS A 486 0.42 -9.83 -28.33
CA LYS A 486 -0.10 -10.08 -29.68
C LYS A 486 -0.12 -11.56 -30.07
N LYS A 487 0.68 -12.39 -29.39
CA LYS A 487 0.86 -13.82 -29.70
C LYS A 487 -0.02 -14.73 -28.86
N VAL A 488 -0.56 -14.24 -27.74
CA VAL A 488 -1.40 -15.01 -26.82
C VAL A 488 -2.88 -14.62 -27.00
N ASP A 489 -3.78 -15.52 -26.66
CA ASP A 489 -5.24 -15.33 -26.81
C ASP A 489 -5.87 -14.73 -25.56
N SER A 490 -5.33 -15.02 -24.37
CA SER A 490 -5.73 -14.42 -23.11
C SER A 490 -4.54 -14.13 -22.20
N VAL A 491 -4.66 -13.08 -21.37
CA VAL A 491 -3.68 -12.67 -20.37
C VAL A 491 -4.41 -12.37 -19.07
N PHE A 492 -3.89 -12.90 -17.97
CA PHE A 492 -4.36 -12.59 -16.62
C PHE A 492 -3.20 -12.11 -15.76
N ALA A 493 -3.43 -11.09 -14.93
CA ALA A 493 -2.54 -10.74 -13.82
C ALA A 493 -3.12 -11.34 -12.54
N VAL A 494 -2.36 -12.21 -11.90
CA VAL A 494 -2.73 -12.84 -10.64
C VAL A 494 -1.82 -12.39 -9.50
N PHE A 495 -0.85 -11.52 -9.74
CA PHE A 495 0.16 -11.11 -8.77
C PHE A 495 0.58 -12.30 -7.89
N TYR A 496 0.60 -12.13 -6.54
CA TYR A 496 0.70 -13.24 -5.59
C TYR A 496 -0.69 -13.50 -5.00
N PRO A 497 -1.39 -14.56 -5.44
CA PRO A 497 -2.83 -14.69 -5.18
C PRO A 497 -3.18 -15.32 -3.83
N GLY A 498 -2.18 -15.67 -3.01
CA GLY A 498 -2.38 -16.40 -1.76
C GLY A 498 -2.85 -17.83 -1.95
N MET A 499 -3.07 -18.52 -0.83
CA MET A 499 -3.34 -19.98 -0.79
C MET A 499 -4.52 -20.46 -1.64
N MET A 500 -5.50 -19.61 -1.93
CA MET A 500 -6.69 -19.99 -2.71
C MET A 500 -6.64 -19.52 -4.16
N GLY A 501 -5.48 -19.05 -4.63
CA GLY A 501 -5.28 -18.54 -5.98
C GLY A 501 -5.57 -19.55 -7.07
N GLY A 502 -5.12 -20.81 -6.91
CA GLY A 502 -5.36 -21.88 -7.89
C GLY A 502 -6.84 -22.18 -8.08
N LYS A 503 -7.61 -22.26 -6.97
CA LYS A 503 -9.07 -22.44 -7.02
C LYS A 503 -9.78 -21.28 -7.69
N ALA A 504 -9.47 -20.04 -7.26
CA ALA A 504 -10.12 -18.87 -7.81
C ALA A 504 -9.86 -18.72 -9.32
N MET A 505 -8.62 -18.96 -9.76
CA MET A 505 -8.26 -18.91 -11.17
C MET A 505 -8.97 -20.01 -11.98
N ALA A 506 -9.09 -21.24 -11.46
CA ALA A 506 -9.84 -22.32 -12.11
C ALA A 506 -11.32 -21.96 -12.28
N ASP A 507 -11.95 -21.38 -11.25
CA ASP A 507 -13.34 -20.93 -11.30
C ASP A 507 -13.54 -19.79 -12.32
N ILE A 508 -12.59 -18.84 -12.40
CA ILE A 508 -12.59 -17.80 -13.44
C ILE A 508 -12.41 -18.41 -14.83
N MET A 509 -11.38 -19.24 -15.04
CA MET A 509 -11.12 -19.83 -16.34
C MET A 509 -12.27 -20.68 -16.89
N THR A 510 -13.10 -21.24 -16.02
CA THR A 510 -14.26 -22.07 -16.40
C THR A 510 -15.59 -21.31 -16.40
N GLY A 511 -15.57 -20.00 -16.06
CA GLY A 511 -16.76 -19.15 -16.05
C GLY A 511 -17.69 -19.33 -14.85
N ALA A 512 -17.27 -20.10 -13.84
CA ALA A 512 -18.00 -20.17 -12.56
C ALA A 512 -17.93 -18.84 -11.79
N VAL A 513 -16.87 -18.08 -12.02
CA VAL A 513 -16.69 -16.70 -11.54
C VAL A 513 -16.42 -15.80 -12.75
N ASN A 514 -17.14 -14.68 -12.84
CA ASN A 514 -16.87 -13.65 -13.82
C ASN A 514 -15.77 -12.71 -13.27
N PRO A 515 -14.60 -12.55 -13.98
CA PRO A 515 -13.54 -11.69 -13.50
C PRO A 515 -14.00 -10.24 -13.33
N SER A 516 -13.54 -9.59 -12.27
CA SER A 516 -13.94 -8.24 -11.91
C SER A 516 -12.82 -7.41 -11.29
N GLY A 517 -11.62 -7.94 -11.22
CA GLY A 517 -10.43 -7.23 -10.77
C GLY A 517 -10.02 -6.14 -11.77
N ALA A 518 -9.41 -5.06 -11.26
CA ALA A 518 -8.85 -4.00 -12.07
C ALA A 518 -7.46 -3.60 -11.55
N LEU A 519 -6.55 -3.21 -12.45
CA LEU A 519 -5.16 -2.93 -12.11
C LEU A 519 -5.04 -1.77 -11.10
N PRO A 520 -4.31 -1.94 -10.00
CA PRO A 520 -4.02 -0.87 -9.05
C PRO A 520 -2.77 -0.06 -9.41
N CYS A 521 -2.11 -0.44 -10.50
CA CYS A 521 -0.93 0.22 -11.06
C CYS A 521 -0.87 0.05 -12.57
N THR A 522 -0.15 0.95 -13.22
CA THR A 522 0.07 0.97 -14.67
C THR A 522 1.08 -0.11 -15.09
N PHE A 523 0.78 -0.88 -16.13
CA PHE A 523 1.73 -1.79 -16.78
C PHE A 523 2.38 -1.09 -17.98
N PRO A 524 3.69 -0.84 -17.96
CA PRO A 524 4.39 -0.15 -19.04
C PRO A 524 4.56 -1.04 -20.28
N VAL A 525 4.82 -0.41 -21.43
CA VAL A 525 5.33 -1.13 -22.61
C VAL A 525 6.80 -1.48 -22.38
N ARG A 526 7.57 -0.54 -21.79
CA ARG A 526 8.99 -0.69 -21.44
C ARG A 526 9.24 -0.05 -20.08
N TYR A 527 10.24 -0.53 -19.36
CA TYR A 527 10.65 0.05 -18.07
C TYR A 527 11.00 1.54 -18.19
N GLU A 528 11.67 1.91 -19.28
CA GLU A 528 12.08 3.31 -19.56
C GLU A 528 10.90 4.27 -19.70
N ASP A 529 9.69 3.75 -19.91
CA ASP A 529 8.47 4.56 -20.00
C ASP A 529 7.93 4.93 -18.61
N THR A 530 8.42 4.32 -17.53
CA THR A 530 7.94 4.61 -16.17
C THR A 530 8.35 6.01 -15.71
N PRO A 531 7.53 6.71 -14.92
CA PRO A 531 7.88 8.06 -14.45
C PRO A 531 9.15 8.11 -13.60
N ALA A 532 9.40 7.08 -12.81
CA ALA A 532 10.52 7.01 -11.87
C ALA A 532 11.82 6.47 -12.48
N TYR A 533 11.83 5.97 -13.73
CA TYR A 533 12.98 5.29 -14.35
C TYR A 533 14.31 6.05 -14.23
N LEU A 534 14.32 7.35 -14.55
CA LEU A 534 15.52 8.18 -14.46
C LEU A 534 15.91 8.58 -13.03
N CYS A 535 15.10 8.20 -12.06
CA CYS A 535 15.29 8.51 -10.65
C CYS A 535 15.74 7.29 -9.82
N TYR A 536 15.99 6.14 -10.47
CA TYR A 536 16.58 4.99 -9.79
C TYR A 536 18.01 5.33 -9.37
N PRO A 537 18.39 5.16 -8.09
CA PRO A 537 19.65 5.66 -7.58
C PRO A 537 20.84 4.79 -8.01
N ASP A 538 21.97 5.40 -8.30
CA ASP A 538 23.27 4.77 -8.48
C ASP A 538 24.21 4.94 -7.27
N ASN A 539 23.74 5.67 -6.24
CA ASN A 539 24.46 6.01 -5.02
C ASN A 539 23.52 5.99 -3.78
N LEU A 540 23.85 6.77 -2.76
CA LEU A 540 23.03 6.89 -1.52
C LEU A 540 21.99 8.01 -1.59
N THR A 541 21.62 8.49 -2.76
CA THR A 541 20.62 9.54 -2.94
C THR A 541 19.62 9.12 -4.01
N CYS A 542 18.33 9.15 -3.69
CA CYS A 542 17.26 8.93 -4.63
C CYS A 542 16.45 10.22 -4.80
N ASN A 543 16.43 10.78 -5.99
CA ASN A 543 15.64 11.97 -6.27
C ASN A 543 14.25 11.60 -6.78
N TYR A 544 13.19 12.03 -6.08
CA TYR A 544 11.80 11.86 -6.51
C TYR A 544 11.41 12.96 -7.51
N GLY A 545 12.17 13.01 -8.62
CA GLY A 545 12.10 14.07 -9.63
C GLY A 545 10.77 14.11 -10.41
N GLU A 546 10.02 13.02 -10.43
CA GLU A 546 8.67 12.97 -10.98
C GLU A 546 7.65 13.75 -10.14
N GLY A 547 7.94 14.06 -8.87
CA GLY A 547 7.07 14.81 -7.97
C GLY A 547 5.70 14.15 -7.80
N ILE A 548 4.63 14.88 -8.15
CA ILE A 548 3.24 14.35 -8.07
C ILE A 548 2.86 13.41 -9.23
N TYR A 549 3.75 13.24 -10.21
CA TYR A 549 3.46 12.48 -11.44
C TYR A 549 3.81 11.00 -11.32
N VAL A 550 3.46 10.36 -10.23
CA VAL A 550 3.62 8.92 -10.02
C VAL A 550 2.59 8.15 -10.85
N GLY A 551 2.98 6.99 -11.40
CA GLY A 551 2.11 6.09 -12.13
C GLY A 551 1.37 6.75 -13.29
N TYR A 552 0.07 6.46 -13.46
CA TYR A 552 -0.75 6.96 -14.58
C TYR A 552 -0.72 8.48 -14.74
N ARG A 553 -0.55 9.24 -13.64
CA ARG A 553 -0.42 10.70 -13.68
C ARG A 553 0.76 11.14 -14.54
N GLY A 554 1.88 10.44 -14.42
CA GLY A 554 3.09 10.70 -15.20
C GLY A 554 2.99 10.24 -16.64
N TYR A 555 2.39 9.07 -16.89
CA TYR A 555 2.13 8.58 -18.26
C TYR A 555 1.25 9.56 -19.03
N MET A 556 0.13 9.95 -18.47
CA MET A 556 -0.79 10.90 -19.09
C MET A 556 -0.14 12.28 -19.28
N LYS A 557 0.63 12.78 -18.31
CA LYS A 557 1.33 14.08 -18.42
C LYS A 557 2.32 14.13 -19.56
N ARG A 558 3.02 13.00 -19.80
CA ARG A 558 4.02 12.86 -20.87
C ARG A 558 3.41 12.42 -22.21
N GLY A 559 2.10 12.08 -22.26
CA GLY A 559 1.45 11.53 -23.44
C GLY A 559 1.97 10.15 -23.84
N ILE A 560 2.49 9.37 -22.90
CA ILE A 560 2.99 8.01 -23.14
C ILE A 560 1.84 7.02 -22.90
N LYS A 561 1.56 6.20 -23.90
CA LYS A 561 0.53 5.17 -23.78
C LYS A 561 1.11 3.91 -23.13
N PRO A 562 0.60 3.46 -21.96
CA PRO A 562 1.04 2.23 -21.34
C PRO A 562 0.50 1.00 -22.09
N LEU A 563 1.00 -0.18 -21.73
CA LEU A 563 0.47 -1.44 -22.24
C LEU A 563 -0.93 -1.72 -21.68
N PHE A 564 -1.08 -1.57 -20.36
CA PHE A 564 -2.37 -1.59 -19.66
C PHE A 564 -2.41 -0.44 -18.66
N PRO A 565 -3.40 0.45 -18.74
CA PRO A 565 -3.47 1.62 -17.87
C PRO A 565 -3.94 1.25 -16.45
N PHE A 566 -3.69 2.15 -15.50
CA PHE A 566 -4.28 2.10 -14.17
C PHE A 566 -5.81 1.95 -14.23
N GLY A 567 -6.36 1.09 -13.39
CA GLY A 567 -7.79 0.81 -13.33
C GLY A 567 -8.32 -0.10 -14.45
N TYR A 568 -7.46 -0.62 -15.33
CA TYR A 568 -7.86 -1.51 -16.41
C TYR A 568 -8.18 -2.93 -15.92
N GLY A 569 -9.27 -3.51 -16.45
CA GLY A 569 -9.64 -4.90 -16.20
C GLY A 569 -10.85 -5.28 -17.02
N LEU A 570 -10.80 -6.46 -17.65
CA LEU A 570 -11.88 -7.00 -18.49
C LEU A 570 -12.79 -7.93 -17.70
N SER A 571 -14.00 -8.09 -18.20
CA SER A 571 -15.03 -9.02 -17.71
C SER A 571 -15.52 -9.92 -18.83
N TYR A 572 -16.17 -11.02 -18.51
CA TYR A 572 -16.97 -11.79 -19.48
C TYR A 572 -18.28 -11.06 -19.83
N SER A 573 -18.64 -10.04 -19.05
CA SER A 573 -19.78 -9.19 -19.30
C SER A 573 -19.35 -7.85 -19.91
N GLU A 574 -20.21 -7.30 -20.79
CA GLU A 574 -20.05 -6.00 -21.41
C GLU A 574 -20.92 -4.98 -20.69
N PHE A 575 -20.33 -3.89 -20.23
CA PHE A 575 -21.00 -2.83 -19.51
C PHE A 575 -21.02 -1.52 -20.32
N ALA A 576 -22.09 -0.73 -20.16
CA ALA A 576 -22.18 0.59 -20.74
C ALA A 576 -22.86 1.56 -19.79
N VAL A 577 -22.33 2.77 -19.69
CA VAL A 577 -22.98 3.89 -19.00
C VAL A 577 -24.00 4.51 -19.95
N ASN A 578 -25.27 4.64 -19.50
CA ASN A 578 -26.38 5.09 -20.33
C ASN A 578 -26.81 6.52 -20.03
N SER A 579 -26.84 6.93 -18.75
CA SER A 579 -27.23 8.28 -18.33
C SER A 579 -26.39 8.77 -17.17
N ILE A 580 -26.10 10.05 -17.12
CA ILE A 580 -25.25 10.66 -16.08
C ILE A 580 -25.97 11.90 -15.54
N LEU A 581 -26.13 11.99 -14.21
CA LEU A 581 -26.68 13.10 -13.48
C LEU A 581 -25.73 13.53 -12.38
N GLY A 582 -25.27 14.77 -12.40
CA GLY A 582 -24.45 15.35 -11.33
C GLY A 582 -25.33 16.06 -10.29
N THR A 583 -25.05 15.86 -9.00
CA THR A 583 -25.75 16.57 -7.91
C THR A 583 -24.77 17.13 -6.90
N ARG A 584 -25.16 18.24 -6.23
CA ARG A 584 -24.39 18.85 -5.14
C ARG A 584 -25.25 18.99 -3.89
N LYS A 585 -24.67 18.68 -2.72
CA LYS A 585 -25.31 18.96 -1.40
C LYS A 585 -24.26 19.47 -0.44
N GLY A 586 -24.23 20.79 -0.21
CA GLY A 586 -23.21 21.43 0.64
C GLY A 586 -21.80 21.25 0.07
N ASN A 587 -20.87 20.72 0.87
CA ASN A 587 -19.50 20.40 0.48
C ASN A 587 -19.35 19.01 -0.16
N LYS A 588 -20.42 18.21 -0.21
CA LYS A 588 -20.42 16.89 -0.82
C LYS A 588 -20.98 16.97 -2.25
N PHE A 589 -20.26 16.33 -3.14
CA PHE A 589 -20.65 16.18 -4.52
C PHE A 589 -20.96 14.71 -4.80
N SER A 590 -21.80 14.46 -5.78
CA SER A 590 -22.02 13.09 -6.24
C SER A 590 -22.28 13.09 -7.74
N VAL A 591 -21.84 12.02 -8.39
CA VAL A 591 -22.23 11.67 -9.76
C VAL A 591 -23.11 10.43 -9.66
N THR A 592 -24.34 10.55 -10.15
CA THR A 592 -25.28 9.43 -10.29
C THR A 592 -25.38 9.08 -11.76
N PHE A 593 -25.34 7.81 -12.09
CA PHE A 593 -25.39 7.31 -13.46
C PHE A 593 -26.05 5.93 -13.51
N ASN A 594 -26.63 5.57 -14.65
CA ASN A 594 -27.09 4.23 -14.90
C ASN A 594 -26.03 3.45 -15.70
N ILE A 595 -25.79 2.22 -15.30
CA ILE A 595 -24.89 1.30 -15.98
C ILE A 595 -25.63 -0.01 -16.29
N GLY A 596 -25.62 -0.42 -17.55
CA GLY A 596 -26.25 -1.64 -18.01
C GLY A 596 -25.26 -2.76 -18.30
N ASN A 597 -25.66 -3.99 -18.04
CA ASN A 597 -24.97 -5.21 -18.42
C ASN A 597 -25.62 -5.77 -19.69
N LYS A 598 -24.95 -5.66 -20.83
CA LYS A 598 -25.46 -6.13 -22.14
C LYS A 598 -25.31 -7.64 -22.36
N SER A 599 -24.72 -8.35 -21.43
CA SER A 599 -24.38 -9.77 -21.55
C SER A 599 -25.41 -10.67 -20.87
N LYS A 600 -25.26 -11.99 -21.09
CA LYS A 600 -26.11 -13.03 -20.50
C LYS A 600 -25.60 -13.56 -19.16
N THR A 601 -24.55 -12.93 -18.62
CA THR A 601 -23.87 -13.36 -17.40
C THR A 601 -23.85 -12.19 -16.42
N ASP A 602 -24.20 -12.44 -15.16
CA ASP A 602 -24.04 -11.45 -14.07
C ASP A 602 -22.57 -11.05 -13.97
N GLY A 603 -22.31 -9.77 -13.71
CA GLY A 603 -20.94 -9.31 -13.59
C GLY A 603 -20.80 -8.08 -12.71
N LYS A 604 -19.61 -7.92 -12.16
CA LYS A 604 -19.17 -6.69 -11.49
C LYS A 604 -18.22 -5.93 -12.40
N THR A 605 -18.23 -4.63 -12.29
CA THR A 605 -17.25 -3.76 -12.95
C THR A 605 -16.83 -2.64 -12.03
N VAL A 606 -15.58 -2.20 -12.13
CA VAL A 606 -15.07 -1.03 -11.41
C VAL A 606 -15.38 0.21 -12.23
N VAL A 607 -16.18 1.11 -11.66
CA VAL A 607 -16.43 2.44 -12.24
C VAL A 607 -15.62 3.45 -11.43
N GLN A 608 -14.72 4.14 -12.10
CA GLN A 608 -13.79 5.11 -11.52
C GLN A 608 -14.31 6.52 -11.82
N LEU A 609 -14.22 7.43 -10.86
CA LEU A 609 -14.55 8.84 -11.01
C LEU A 609 -13.29 9.68 -10.91
N TYR A 610 -13.01 10.45 -11.95
CA TYR A 610 -11.85 11.33 -12.05
C TYR A 610 -12.27 12.80 -12.13
N ALA A 611 -11.40 13.68 -11.62
CA ALA A 611 -11.52 15.13 -11.77
C ALA A 611 -10.33 15.71 -12.52
N SER A 612 -10.58 16.76 -13.32
CA SER A 612 -9.57 17.55 -14.01
C SER A 612 -9.85 19.04 -13.82
N LYS A 613 -8.88 19.80 -13.33
CA LYS A 613 -9.00 21.24 -13.10
C LYS A 613 -8.74 22.02 -14.39
N ARG A 614 -9.73 22.79 -14.86
CA ARG A 614 -9.52 23.72 -15.97
C ARG A 614 -8.64 24.90 -15.53
N LYS A 615 -7.63 25.21 -16.31
CA LYS A 615 -6.74 26.39 -16.11
C LYS A 615 -6.22 26.46 -14.66
N ALA A 616 -5.60 25.36 -14.20
CA ALA A 616 -4.99 25.32 -12.87
C ALA A 616 -3.85 26.33 -12.73
N ARG A 617 -3.76 27.00 -11.56
CA ARG A 617 -2.68 27.94 -11.22
C ARG A 617 -1.37 27.20 -11.02
N THR A 618 -1.43 26.04 -10.38
CA THR A 618 -0.29 25.16 -10.16
C THR A 618 -0.37 23.96 -11.09
N THR A 619 0.74 23.30 -11.30
CA THR A 619 0.81 22.06 -12.08
C THR A 619 -0.01 20.98 -11.41
N ARG A 620 -0.91 20.32 -12.14
CA ARG A 620 -1.72 19.19 -11.68
C ARG A 620 -1.63 18.01 -12.65
N ALA A 621 -1.95 16.81 -12.15
CA ALA A 621 -2.16 15.69 -13.04
C ALA A 621 -3.29 15.98 -14.04
N PRO A 622 -3.24 15.43 -15.27
CA PRO A 622 -4.31 15.62 -16.24
C PRO A 622 -5.68 15.21 -15.71
N VAL A 623 -5.74 14.10 -14.97
CA VAL A 623 -6.89 13.67 -14.18
C VAL A 623 -6.43 13.07 -12.85
N GLU A 624 -7.26 13.14 -11.83
CA GLU A 624 -7.01 12.61 -10.49
C GLU A 624 -8.22 11.77 -10.05
N LEU A 625 -7.99 10.55 -9.58
CA LEU A 625 -9.03 9.68 -9.04
C LEU A 625 -9.59 10.30 -7.75
N ILE A 626 -10.92 10.46 -7.69
CA ILE A 626 -11.63 11.05 -6.54
C ILE A 626 -12.78 10.20 -6.03
N GLY A 627 -13.03 9.06 -6.65
CA GLY A 627 -14.08 8.14 -6.23
C GLY A 627 -14.13 6.89 -7.10
N PHE A 628 -14.75 5.84 -6.59
CA PHE A 628 -15.05 4.63 -7.37
C PHE A 628 -16.24 3.87 -6.78
N ALA A 629 -16.79 2.96 -7.59
CA ALA A 629 -17.80 1.97 -7.18
C ALA A 629 -17.57 0.66 -7.91
N LYS A 630 -17.96 -0.47 -7.29
CA LYS A 630 -17.90 -1.81 -7.90
C LYS A 630 -19.27 -2.51 -7.82
N PRO A 631 -20.27 -2.05 -8.60
CA PRO A 631 -21.59 -2.64 -8.59
C PRO A 631 -21.61 -4.04 -9.20
N LEU A 632 -22.48 -4.91 -8.64
CA LEU A 632 -22.92 -6.14 -9.31
C LEU A 632 -24.15 -5.79 -10.17
N ILE A 633 -24.09 -6.10 -11.47
CA ILE A 633 -25.16 -5.86 -12.41
C ILE A 633 -25.57 -7.19 -13.04
N ARG A 634 -26.85 -7.55 -12.88
CA ARG A 634 -27.37 -8.82 -13.40
C ARG A 634 -27.40 -8.82 -14.93
N ALA A 635 -27.41 -9.97 -15.50
CA ALA A 635 -27.49 -10.19 -16.94
C ALA A 635 -28.70 -9.49 -17.56
N GLY A 636 -28.47 -8.60 -18.52
CA GLY A 636 -29.50 -7.83 -19.21
C GLY A 636 -30.17 -6.72 -18.40
N GLU A 637 -29.72 -6.48 -17.15
CA GLU A 637 -30.30 -5.43 -16.28
C GLU A 637 -29.44 -4.16 -16.26
N GLU A 638 -30.04 -3.09 -15.77
CA GLU A 638 -29.38 -1.83 -15.44
C GLU A 638 -29.41 -1.58 -13.95
N ALA A 639 -28.39 -0.86 -13.47
CA ALA A 639 -28.31 -0.42 -12.07
C ALA A 639 -28.00 1.08 -12.02
N GLU A 640 -28.67 1.79 -11.11
CA GLU A 640 -28.29 3.14 -10.74
C GLU A 640 -27.13 3.08 -9.76
N VAL A 641 -26.07 3.81 -10.05
CA VAL A 641 -24.85 3.88 -9.25
C VAL A 641 -24.57 5.32 -8.88
N LYS A 642 -24.23 5.56 -7.64
CA LYS A 642 -23.85 6.87 -7.11
C LYS A 642 -22.45 6.83 -6.53
N ILE A 643 -21.56 7.68 -7.02
CA ILE A 643 -20.24 7.94 -6.46
C ILE A 643 -20.26 9.31 -5.81
N SER A 644 -19.93 9.40 -4.53
CA SER A 644 -19.88 10.65 -3.76
C SER A 644 -18.46 10.97 -3.34
N PHE A 645 -18.12 12.26 -3.33
CA PHE A 645 -16.83 12.75 -2.88
C PHE A 645 -16.97 14.10 -2.15
N ASP A 646 -16.04 14.39 -1.27
CA ASP A 646 -15.95 15.69 -0.60
C ASP A 646 -15.10 16.66 -1.43
N LYS A 647 -15.32 17.96 -1.28
CA LYS A 647 -14.52 18.97 -2.00
C LYS A 647 -13.02 18.87 -1.70
N ASP A 648 -12.67 18.34 -0.51
CA ASP A 648 -11.29 18.22 -0.08
C ASP A 648 -10.46 17.25 -0.95
N GLU A 649 -11.14 16.34 -1.70
CA GLU A 649 -10.49 15.50 -2.72
C GLU A 649 -9.97 16.29 -3.94
N LEU A 650 -10.36 17.56 -4.06
CA LEU A 650 -9.89 18.46 -5.11
C LEU A 650 -8.74 19.36 -4.65
N SER A 651 -8.28 19.20 -3.40
CA SER A 651 -7.23 20.01 -2.83
C SER A 651 -5.85 19.68 -3.43
N TYR A 652 -4.96 20.63 -3.35
CA TYR A 652 -3.53 20.46 -3.59
C TYR A 652 -2.76 21.08 -2.42
N PHE A 653 -1.54 20.63 -2.20
CA PHE A 653 -0.70 21.19 -1.16
C PHE A 653 0.10 22.37 -1.72
N ASP A 654 -0.09 23.53 -1.16
CA ASP A 654 0.68 24.72 -1.49
C ASP A 654 1.93 24.78 -0.60
N GLU A 655 3.10 24.65 -1.21
CA GLU A 655 4.39 24.58 -0.50
C GLU A 655 4.79 25.93 0.12
N GLU A 656 4.32 27.05 -0.45
CA GLU A 656 4.65 28.38 0.04
C GLU A 656 3.83 28.73 1.28
N ILE A 657 2.57 28.30 1.30
CA ILE A 657 1.65 28.53 2.43
C ILE A 657 1.75 27.39 3.45
N GLY A 658 2.28 26.23 3.04
CA GLY A 658 2.39 25.06 3.89
C GLY A 658 1.06 24.40 4.26
N LYS A 659 0.01 24.55 3.40
CA LYS A 659 -1.36 24.08 3.67
C LYS A 659 -2.00 23.49 2.42
N PHE A 660 -3.01 22.63 2.63
CA PHE A 660 -3.90 22.20 1.55
C PHE A 660 -4.86 23.34 1.17
N LEU A 661 -4.95 23.60 -0.12
CA LEU A 661 -5.86 24.58 -0.72
C LEU A 661 -6.77 23.92 -1.74
N ILE A 662 -7.99 24.44 -1.88
CA ILE A 662 -8.91 24.09 -2.96
C ILE A 662 -9.01 25.28 -3.90
N GLU A 663 -8.47 25.11 -5.10
CA GLU A 663 -8.49 26.16 -6.11
C GLU A 663 -9.90 26.38 -6.66
N GLY A 664 -10.37 27.63 -6.65
CA GLY A 664 -11.64 28.01 -7.24
C GLY A 664 -11.67 27.78 -8.76
N GLY A 665 -12.88 27.65 -9.33
CA GLY A 665 -13.12 27.49 -10.78
C GLY A 665 -13.72 26.14 -11.15
N THR A 666 -13.60 25.78 -12.43
CA THR A 666 -14.28 24.61 -13.00
C THR A 666 -13.40 23.37 -12.95
N TYR A 667 -14.01 22.29 -12.49
CA TYR A 667 -13.45 20.94 -12.55
C TYR A 667 -14.34 20.08 -13.45
N ASP A 668 -13.74 19.47 -14.48
CA ASP A 668 -14.39 18.48 -15.31
C ASP A 668 -14.35 17.11 -14.63
N LEU A 669 -15.46 16.39 -14.69
CA LEU A 669 -15.61 15.07 -14.13
C LEU A 669 -15.69 14.02 -15.24
N PHE A 670 -15.08 12.86 -15.01
CA PHE A 670 -15.04 11.77 -15.96
C PHE A 670 -15.27 10.42 -15.28
N LEU A 671 -15.94 9.50 -15.97
CA LEU A 671 -16.05 8.10 -15.57
C LEU A 671 -15.11 7.23 -16.41
N GLY A 672 -14.36 6.33 -15.75
CA GLY A 672 -13.58 5.27 -16.38
C GLY A 672 -14.22 3.92 -16.10
N LEU A 673 -14.41 3.08 -17.13
CA LEU A 673 -14.87 1.70 -17.02
C LEU A 673 -13.73 0.69 -17.22
N ASN A 674 -12.77 1.01 -18.08
CA ASN A 674 -11.63 0.17 -18.44
C ASN A 674 -10.32 0.92 -18.25
N GLY A 675 -10.17 1.58 -17.10
CA GLY A 675 -8.97 2.36 -16.76
C GLY A 675 -9.15 3.86 -17.02
N CYS A 676 -8.04 4.57 -16.88
CA CYS A 676 -7.99 6.04 -16.93
C CYS A 676 -7.79 6.62 -18.34
N GLU A 677 -7.73 5.82 -19.40
CA GLU A 677 -7.49 6.34 -20.77
C GLU A 677 -8.78 6.65 -21.53
N ASP A 678 -9.76 5.74 -21.54
CA ASP A 678 -11.02 5.89 -22.26
C ASP A 678 -12.09 6.49 -21.33
N LEU A 679 -11.95 7.79 -21.04
CA LEU A 679 -12.78 8.50 -20.07
C LEU A 679 -14.08 9.04 -20.70
N ILE A 680 -15.19 8.76 -20.02
CA ILE A 680 -16.53 9.23 -20.38
C ILE A 680 -16.79 10.55 -19.64
N PRO A 681 -17.08 11.67 -20.33
CA PRO A 681 -17.44 12.93 -19.67
C PRO A 681 -18.65 12.78 -18.76
N ALA A 682 -18.51 13.20 -17.50
CA ALA A 682 -19.54 13.10 -16.46
C ALA A 682 -20.04 14.46 -15.96
N GLY A 683 -19.80 15.51 -16.74
CA GLY A 683 -20.19 16.88 -16.41
C GLY A 683 -19.05 17.69 -15.81
N SER A 684 -19.42 18.82 -15.21
CA SER A 684 -18.48 19.73 -14.56
C SER A 684 -19.07 20.29 -13.28
N ILE A 685 -18.22 20.59 -12.33
CA ILE A 685 -18.59 21.32 -11.11
C ILE A 685 -17.81 22.63 -11.04
N TYR A 686 -18.44 23.65 -10.48
CA TYR A 686 -17.80 24.92 -10.19
C TYR A 686 -17.60 25.05 -8.67
N ILE A 687 -16.38 25.26 -8.26
CA ILE A 687 -16.01 25.60 -6.89
C ILE A 687 -15.88 27.13 -6.86
N ALA A 688 -16.73 27.78 -6.08
CA ALA A 688 -16.53 29.20 -5.79
C ALA A 688 -15.20 29.36 -5.06
N ASP A 689 -14.48 30.43 -5.31
CA ASP A 689 -13.17 30.67 -4.70
C ASP A 689 -13.30 30.58 -3.17
N GLY A 690 -12.74 29.55 -2.62
CA GLY A 690 -12.69 29.27 -1.20
C GLY A 690 -11.26 29.32 -0.72
N SER A 691 -10.37 29.92 -1.52
CA SER A 691 -9.04 30.28 -1.03
C SER A 691 -9.23 31.04 0.27
N PRO A 692 -8.62 30.64 1.38
CA PRO A 692 -8.53 31.51 2.54
C PRO A 692 -8.04 32.87 2.02
N GLU A 693 -8.50 33.98 2.61
CA GLU A 693 -7.94 35.30 2.27
C GLU A 693 -6.44 35.13 2.16
N LEU A 694 -5.93 35.22 0.95
CA LEU A 694 -4.51 35.07 0.68
C LEU A 694 -3.86 36.30 1.31
N LYS A 695 -3.38 36.14 2.54
CA LYS A 695 -2.59 37.16 3.19
C LYS A 695 -1.19 37.06 2.61
N CYS A 696 -0.84 38.00 1.76
CA CYS A 696 0.49 38.04 1.18
C CYS A 696 1.52 38.42 2.24
N GLY A 697 2.47 37.54 2.48
CA GLY A 697 3.62 37.81 3.35
C GLY A 697 4.89 38.14 2.55
N PRO A 698 5.98 38.49 3.25
CA PRO A 698 7.28 38.81 2.63
C PRO A 698 7.87 37.71 1.77
N SER A 699 7.44 36.46 1.97
CA SER A 699 7.88 35.27 1.22
C SER A 699 7.19 35.09 -0.13
N TRP A 700 6.15 35.88 -0.43
CA TRP A 700 5.45 35.75 -1.71
C TRP A 700 6.30 36.28 -2.87
N LYS A 701 6.34 35.50 -3.94
CA LYS A 701 7.04 35.89 -5.16
C LYS A 701 6.25 36.93 -5.93
N VAL A 702 6.95 37.85 -6.53
CA VAL A 702 6.37 38.98 -7.27
C VAL A 702 5.40 38.52 -8.37
N ASN A 703 5.73 37.44 -9.09
CA ASN A 703 4.87 36.91 -10.16
C ASN A 703 3.57 36.27 -9.67
N GLN A 704 3.48 35.85 -8.42
CA GLN A 704 2.27 35.27 -7.84
C GLN A 704 1.25 36.36 -7.55
N ILE A 705 1.69 37.46 -6.99
CA ILE A 705 0.85 38.62 -6.71
C ILE A 705 0.32 39.22 -8.01
N VAL A 706 1.17 39.35 -9.01
CA VAL A 706 0.81 39.95 -10.32
C VAL A 706 -0.19 39.08 -11.11
N LYS A 707 -0.21 37.79 -10.92
CA LYS A 707 -1.17 36.88 -11.56
C LYS A 707 -2.58 36.94 -10.99
N GLU A 708 -2.72 37.45 -9.77
CA GLU A 708 -4.00 37.57 -9.08
C GLU A 708 -4.55 39.00 -9.21
N LYS A 709 -5.60 39.16 -10.02
CA LYS A 709 -6.18 40.48 -10.26
C LYS A 709 -6.61 41.20 -8.97
N ALA A 710 -7.23 40.47 -8.04
CA ALA A 710 -7.68 41.05 -6.77
C ALA A 710 -6.52 41.57 -5.91
N LEU A 711 -5.40 40.81 -5.86
CA LEU A 711 -4.20 41.23 -5.15
C LEU A 711 -3.49 42.40 -5.85
N THR A 712 -3.45 42.37 -7.19
CA THR A 712 -2.90 43.45 -7.99
C THR A 712 -3.68 44.74 -7.81
N ASP A 713 -5.02 44.65 -7.79
CA ASP A 713 -5.91 45.81 -7.58
C ASP A 713 -5.78 46.36 -6.15
N ALA A 714 -5.66 45.48 -5.13
CA ALA A 714 -5.42 45.88 -3.73
C ALA A 714 -4.03 46.54 -3.59
N LEU A 715 -3.00 45.96 -4.16
CA LEU A 715 -1.65 46.52 -4.14
C LEU A 715 -1.59 47.89 -4.83
N LYS A 716 -2.28 48.06 -5.96
CA LYS A 716 -2.38 49.32 -6.67
C LYS A 716 -3.00 50.41 -5.78
N LYS A 717 -4.11 50.07 -5.11
CA LYS A 717 -4.82 50.99 -4.21
C LYS A 717 -3.97 51.40 -3.04
N ASP A 718 -3.21 50.46 -2.45
CA ASP A 718 -2.29 50.78 -1.35
C ASP A 718 -1.10 51.62 -1.84
N CYS A 719 -0.55 51.33 -3.02
CA CYS A 719 0.49 52.18 -3.65
C CYS A 719 0.00 53.64 -3.87
N GLU A 720 -1.22 53.81 -4.39
CA GLU A 720 -1.83 55.12 -4.58
C GLU A 720 -2.00 55.86 -3.25
N THR A 721 -2.42 55.14 -2.21
CA THR A 721 -2.65 55.70 -0.87
C THR A 721 -1.36 56.19 -0.20
N ILE A 722 -0.25 55.51 -0.46
CA ILE A 722 1.06 55.77 0.18
C ILE A 722 1.96 56.63 -0.75
N GLY A 723 1.53 56.92 -1.97
CA GLY A 723 2.29 57.70 -2.94
C GLY A 723 3.45 56.92 -3.57
N MET A 724 3.37 55.61 -3.65
CA MET A 724 4.39 54.72 -4.26
C MET A 724 4.05 54.43 -5.72
N PRO A 725 5.03 54.47 -6.65
CA PRO A 725 4.74 54.22 -8.06
C PRO A 725 4.46 52.73 -8.32
N PHE A 726 3.21 52.41 -8.56
CA PHE A 726 2.76 51.05 -8.87
C PHE A 726 3.45 50.47 -10.13
N GLU A 727 3.70 51.31 -11.13
CA GLU A 727 4.40 50.93 -12.37
C GLU A 727 5.82 50.43 -12.07
N GLY A 728 6.50 51.00 -11.08
CA GLY A 728 7.84 50.56 -10.66
C GLY A 728 7.83 49.15 -10.05
N LEU A 729 6.79 48.82 -9.29
CA LEU A 729 6.58 47.45 -8.76
C LEU A 729 6.27 46.46 -9.88
N MET A 730 5.49 46.87 -10.88
CA MET A 730 5.20 46.02 -12.04
C MET A 730 6.40 45.81 -12.95
N GLU A 731 7.29 46.79 -13.04
CA GLU A 731 8.56 46.65 -13.76
C GLU A 731 9.47 45.64 -13.04
N MET A 732 9.59 45.69 -11.73
CA MET A 732 10.31 44.69 -10.93
C MET A 732 9.74 43.29 -11.15
N ALA A 733 8.41 43.13 -11.23
CA ALA A 733 7.78 41.84 -11.53
C ALA A 733 8.22 41.25 -12.88
N ARG A 734 8.51 42.07 -13.88
CA ARG A 734 9.05 41.62 -15.17
C ARG A 734 10.50 41.13 -15.09
N TRP A 735 11.34 41.83 -14.33
CA TRP A 735 12.77 41.54 -14.27
C TRP A 735 13.14 40.46 -13.26
N PHE A 736 12.34 40.36 -12.17
CA PHE A 736 12.62 39.47 -11.05
C PHE A 736 11.39 38.63 -10.64
N PRO A 737 10.76 37.92 -11.57
CA PRO A 737 9.46 37.26 -11.32
C PRO A 737 9.49 36.17 -10.26
N HIS A 738 10.65 35.63 -9.96
CA HIS A 738 10.84 34.52 -9.02
C HIS A 738 11.43 34.95 -7.67
N GLN A 739 11.74 36.22 -7.51
CA GLN A 739 12.17 36.78 -6.22
C GLN A 739 10.98 37.08 -5.34
N THR A 740 11.15 36.96 -4.04
CA THR A 740 10.19 37.50 -3.06
C THR A 740 10.23 39.02 -3.10
N PHE A 741 9.19 39.67 -2.62
CA PHE A 741 9.19 41.12 -2.52
C PHE A 741 10.35 41.66 -1.67
N ALA A 742 10.71 40.93 -0.60
CA ALA A 742 11.85 41.29 0.25
C ALA A 742 13.19 41.20 -0.49
N GLU A 743 13.39 40.17 -1.32
CA GLU A 743 14.62 40.00 -2.12
C GLU A 743 14.71 40.95 -3.31
N ALA A 744 13.56 41.30 -3.91
CA ALA A 744 13.49 42.23 -5.03
C ALA A 744 13.73 43.70 -4.61
N SER A 745 13.57 44.03 -3.34
CA SER A 745 13.77 45.37 -2.81
C SER A 745 15.25 45.63 -2.48
N LYS A 746 15.82 46.73 -3.01
CA LYS A 746 17.15 47.20 -2.62
C LYS A 746 17.16 47.78 -1.19
N GLU A 747 15.99 48.03 -0.58
CA GLU A 747 15.81 48.61 0.74
C GLU A 747 14.78 47.78 1.54
N PRO A 748 15.17 46.60 2.07
CA PRO A 748 14.25 45.66 2.71
C PRO A 748 13.47 46.27 3.91
N GLU A 749 14.06 47.15 4.65
CA GLU A 749 13.40 47.79 5.82
C GLU A 749 12.32 48.79 5.39
N LYS A 750 12.57 49.62 4.38
CA LYS A 750 11.52 50.49 3.82
C LYS A 750 10.37 49.71 3.20
N PHE A 751 10.69 48.55 2.62
CA PHE A 751 9.66 47.67 2.06
C PHE A 751 8.81 47.04 3.19
N LYS A 752 9.41 46.67 4.32
CA LYS A 752 8.68 46.21 5.50
C LYS A 752 7.79 47.33 6.08
N GLU A 753 8.25 48.57 6.08
CA GLU A 753 7.43 49.74 6.46
C GLU A 753 6.25 49.94 5.50
N PHE A 754 6.48 49.78 4.21
CA PHE A 754 5.42 49.81 3.20
C PHE A 754 4.38 48.71 3.45
N LEU A 755 4.78 47.45 3.64
CA LEU A 755 3.86 46.34 3.95
C LEU A 755 3.05 46.59 5.22
N ARG A 756 3.66 47.19 6.29
CA ARG A 756 2.97 47.57 7.51
C ARG A 756 1.94 48.69 7.29
N ALA A 757 2.17 49.58 6.33
CA ALA A 757 1.27 50.66 5.97
C ALA A 757 0.11 50.18 5.05
N CYS A 758 0.25 49.06 4.38
CA CYS A 758 -0.80 48.50 3.51
C CYS A 758 -2.07 48.15 4.33
N LYS A 759 -3.22 48.60 3.87
CA LYS A 759 -4.53 48.38 4.51
C LYS A 759 -5.31 47.27 3.82
N GLU A 760 -5.22 47.24 2.51
CA GLU A 760 -5.92 46.27 1.67
C GLU A 760 -5.05 45.00 1.44
N PHE A 761 -3.74 45.19 1.42
CA PHE A 761 -2.74 44.16 1.25
C PHE A 761 -2.10 43.84 2.60
N LYS A 762 -2.66 42.90 3.37
CA LYS A 762 -2.25 42.60 4.75
C LYS A 762 -1.23 41.48 4.83
N GLU A 763 -0.19 41.73 5.63
CA GLU A 763 0.76 40.68 6.10
C GLU A 763 0.13 39.84 7.22
N GLU A 764 0.45 38.56 7.31
CA GLU A 764 0.15 37.72 8.48
C GLU A 764 1.12 37.97 9.62
#